data_7f7ab63fc8d73e49936fd8ec3fb2de99
#
_entry.id   7f7ab63fc8d73e49936fd8ec3fb2de99
#
_cell.length_a   1.000
_cell.length_b   1.000
_cell.length_c   1.000
_cell.angle_alpha   90.00
_cell.angle_beta   90.00
_cell.angle_gamma   90.00
#
_symmetry.space_group_name_H-M   'P 1'
#
loop_
_entity.id
_entity.type
_entity.pdbx_description
1 polymer ?
#
loop_
_entity_poly.entity_id
_entity_poly.type
_entity_poly.pdbx_seq_one_letter_code
_entity_poly.pdbx_strand_id
1 'polypeptide(L)'
;MTTASPDASHSQPDHHDHHEHTHGTGVHSALESQVLESLRAVIADDDVRTRLIDRVAYASDASHYYNVPKAVIVATDITEVAHAFKVAADHDLSVTLRSGGTSLSGQASGDGLLVDVRRGFRNMSVQDNGRIIRVQPGVTVAQVNARLALYNRKLGPDPASESAATIGGVVNNNSSGMACGTEFNTYQTLSGLTLVLPSGTIIDTSADDADAKLYALEPKLAEKLLQLQRRVKDNPESVGIIQRHFAIKNTMGYGLNSFLDFEGPAKILEHLVVGSEGTLAFVAEAIFETIPVAKLATTTVAVFADLHGATSALPDLVGTGAATLELMDAASIKVGQSFDDAPQSILGFDVDKQAALLIEYHAQTADELAEREHIGQKLLGDLELFKPSAFSTQTADRNSAWQFRKGLYAKVAKARPSGTTALLEDVAVPVERLANTCAGLQELFDSNGYEEAVIFGHAKDGNIHFLLTDRFEGEDNLKRYNSFTDDMVDLILSAEGNLKAEHGTGRAMAPFVRRQYGDELYEVMQELKQAIDPRGILNPGVILDEDPAAHISNVKLNPTVEEEIDTCVECGYCEPVCPSKDLTLTPRQRIVVRRARAKAEGQGDYATVAELDKDYEYMGKQTCAVDSMCLRACPVGIDTGKFIKRLRREDSNTVEQSVWK
;
A
#
# COMPACT_ATOMS: atom_id res chain seq x y z
N MET A 1 48.44 38.43 -50.70
CA MET A 1 47.19 39.13 -50.98
C MET A 1 46.18 38.33 -50.17
N THR A 2 45.94 38.72 -48.91
CA THR A 2 44.80 39.46 -48.40
C THR A 2 43.46 38.77 -48.80
N THR A 3 42.60 38.26 -47.95
CA THR A 3 41.88 38.95 -46.85
C THR A 3 41.08 37.94 -45.97
N ALA A 4 41.20 38.13 -44.68
CA ALA A 4 40.14 38.32 -43.68
C ALA A 4 39.01 37.28 -43.51
N SER A 5 38.97 36.73 -42.28
CA SER A 5 37.80 36.20 -41.55
C SER A 5 36.70 37.27 -41.37
N PRO A 6 35.48 36.81 -41.02
CA PRO A 6 35.04 37.26 -39.71
C PRO A 6 34.48 36.17 -38.81
N ASP A 7 34.69 36.42 -37.52
CA ASP A 7 34.10 35.81 -36.34
C ASP A 7 32.59 35.56 -36.43
N ALA A 8 32.18 34.42 -35.93
CA ALA A 8 30.81 34.21 -35.43
C ALA A 8 30.88 33.56 -34.04
N SER A 9 30.69 34.40 -33.06
CA SER A 9 30.50 34.05 -31.66
C SER A 9 29.30 33.15 -31.49
N HIS A 10 29.52 31.89 -31.06
CA HIS A 10 28.47 31.05 -30.47
C HIS A 10 28.44 31.33 -28.98
N SER A 11 27.38 32.00 -28.56
CA SER A 11 26.94 32.08 -27.17
C SER A 11 26.46 30.72 -26.74
N GLN A 12 27.11 30.16 -25.73
CA GLN A 12 26.60 29.05 -24.93
C GLN A 12 25.36 29.53 -24.14
N PRO A 13 24.31 28.73 -24.01
CA PRO A 13 23.27 28.99 -23.02
C PRO A 13 23.75 28.52 -21.66
N ASP A 14 23.53 29.39 -20.70
CA ASP A 14 23.90 29.30 -19.29
C ASP A 14 23.25 28.13 -18.55
N HIS A 15 24.06 27.59 -17.68
CA HIS A 15 23.81 27.00 -16.38
C HIS A 15 22.37 26.59 -16.04
N HIS A 16 22.13 25.28 -16.06
CA HIS A 16 21.12 24.68 -15.21
C HIS A 16 21.56 24.85 -13.76
N ASP A 17 20.83 25.64 -13.02
CA ASP A 17 20.88 25.70 -11.57
C ASP A 17 20.62 24.30 -11.01
N HIS A 18 21.65 23.71 -10.44
CA HIS A 18 21.49 22.57 -9.56
C HIS A 18 20.73 23.04 -8.32
N HIS A 19 19.45 22.73 -8.26
CA HIS A 19 18.71 22.81 -7.01
C HIS A 19 19.41 21.88 -6.00
N GLU A 20 20.16 22.48 -5.08
CA GLU A 20 20.57 21.80 -3.85
C GLU A 20 19.30 21.27 -3.16
N HIS A 21 19.16 19.96 -3.15
CA HIS A 21 18.14 19.28 -2.33
C HIS A 21 18.45 19.53 -0.86
N THR A 22 17.94 20.63 -0.32
CA THR A 22 18.01 20.94 1.10
C THR A 22 17.09 19.98 1.87
N HIS A 23 17.66 18.95 2.43
CA HIS A 23 17.03 18.17 3.49
C HIS A 23 16.74 19.08 4.69
N GLY A 24 15.48 19.53 4.86
CA GLY A 24 15.05 20.03 6.13
C GLY A 24 14.49 21.45 6.25
N THR A 25 13.41 21.80 5.55
CA THR A 25 12.70 23.07 5.84
C THR A 25 11.17 22.92 6.03
N GLY A 26 10.60 21.72 5.89
CA GLY A 26 9.14 21.50 5.96
C GLY A 26 8.52 21.50 7.37
N VAL A 27 9.29 21.27 8.41
CA VAL A 27 8.73 21.05 9.77
C VAL A 27 8.12 22.32 10.36
N HIS A 28 8.64 23.50 10.06
CA HIS A 28 8.22 24.77 10.66
C HIS A 28 7.24 25.62 9.82
N SER A 29 6.87 25.21 8.59
CA SER A 29 5.91 25.99 7.80
C SER A 29 4.47 25.80 8.34
N ALA A 30 4.04 26.71 9.18
CA ALA A 30 2.65 26.78 9.63
C ALA A 30 1.72 27.22 8.49
N LEU A 31 0.44 26.81 8.54
CA LEU A 31 -0.59 27.36 7.67
C LEU A 31 -0.73 28.86 7.89
N GLU A 32 -0.98 29.60 6.82
CA GLU A 32 -1.34 31.01 6.91
C GLU A 32 -2.66 31.19 7.68
N SER A 33 -2.78 32.28 8.45
CA SER A 33 -3.98 32.53 9.27
C SER A 33 -5.27 32.55 8.44
N GLN A 34 -5.22 33.08 7.22
CA GLN A 34 -6.36 33.14 6.32
C GLN A 34 -6.85 31.75 5.88
N VAL A 35 -5.92 30.82 5.61
CA VAL A 35 -6.23 29.42 5.28
C VAL A 35 -6.90 28.73 6.46
N LEU A 36 -6.35 28.96 7.66
CA LEU A 36 -6.89 28.39 8.89
C LEU A 36 -8.30 28.89 9.21
N GLU A 37 -8.55 30.19 9.05
CA GLU A 37 -9.88 30.78 9.19
C GLU A 37 -10.86 30.19 8.14
N SER A 38 -10.42 30.04 6.90
CA SER A 38 -11.23 29.43 5.83
C SER A 38 -11.61 27.99 6.16
N LEU A 39 -10.67 27.15 6.63
CA LEU A 39 -10.97 25.78 7.04
C LEU A 39 -11.97 25.72 8.20
N ARG A 40 -11.76 26.55 9.23
CA ARG A 40 -12.59 26.60 10.45
C ARG A 40 -13.97 27.22 10.25
N ALA A 41 -14.23 27.80 9.08
CA ALA A 41 -15.58 28.27 8.73
C ALA A 41 -16.60 27.12 8.62
N VAL A 42 -16.16 25.90 8.36
CA VAL A 42 -17.01 24.71 8.19
C VAL A 42 -16.59 23.57 9.11
N ILE A 43 -15.27 23.37 9.29
CA ILE A 43 -14.70 22.27 10.06
C ILE A 43 -14.47 22.71 11.51
N ALA A 44 -14.81 21.86 12.47
CA ALA A 44 -14.64 22.19 13.88
C ALA A 44 -13.16 22.46 14.23
N ASP A 45 -12.92 23.40 15.16
CA ASP A 45 -11.58 23.83 15.55
C ASP A 45 -10.66 22.69 15.97
N ASP A 46 -11.17 21.74 16.75
CA ASP A 46 -10.43 20.58 17.25
C ASP A 46 -10.11 19.55 16.16
N ASP A 47 -10.82 19.59 15.03
CA ASP A 47 -10.64 18.70 13.88
C ASP A 47 -9.70 19.31 12.82
N VAL A 48 -9.28 20.59 12.95
CA VAL A 48 -8.21 21.24 12.19
C VAL A 48 -6.94 21.28 13.04
N ARG A 49 -6.08 20.29 12.91
CA ARG A 49 -4.91 20.06 13.78
C ARG A 49 -3.65 20.65 13.14
N THR A 50 -3.06 21.62 13.79
CA THR A 50 -1.88 22.36 13.28
C THR A 50 -0.66 22.26 14.17
N ARG A 51 -0.79 21.70 15.39
CA ARG A 51 0.37 21.51 16.29
C ARG A 51 1.42 20.61 15.65
N LEU A 52 2.68 20.88 15.93
CA LEU A 52 3.78 20.10 15.37
C LEU A 52 3.62 18.59 15.63
N ILE A 53 3.25 18.20 16.85
CA ILE A 53 3.06 16.79 17.20
C ILE A 53 1.95 16.11 16.39
N ASP A 54 0.85 16.81 16.11
CA ASP A 54 -0.23 16.27 15.28
C ASP A 54 0.24 16.05 13.83
N ARG A 55 0.98 17.00 13.27
CA ARG A 55 1.51 16.95 11.90
C ARG A 55 2.55 15.85 11.74
N VAL A 56 3.51 15.80 12.65
CA VAL A 56 4.55 14.76 12.68
C VAL A 56 3.96 13.36 12.85
N ALA A 57 2.91 13.19 13.66
CA ALA A 57 2.24 11.91 13.85
C ALA A 57 1.65 11.31 12.57
N TYR A 58 1.40 12.14 11.55
CA TYR A 58 0.87 11.74 10.25
C TYR A 58 1.91 11.81 9.12
N ALA A 59 3.15 12.16 9.41
CA ALA A 59 4.20 12.34 8.41
C ALA A 59 4.59 11.06 7.67
N SER A 60 4.20 9.90 8.18
CA SER A 60 4.55 8.61 7.58
C SER A 60 3.35 7.66 7.48
N ASP A 61 3.41 6.75 6.52
CA ASP A 61 2.59 5.56 6.39
C ASP A 61 3.48 4.30 6.52
N ALA A 62 3.07 3.15 5.98
CA ALA A 62 3.90 1.94 6.03
C ALA A 62 5.04 1.93 4.98
N SER A 63 5.07 2.90 4.07
CA SER A 63 6.14 3.06 3.07
C SER A 63 7.42 3.62 3.66
N HIS A 64 8.42 3.77 2.81
CA HIS A 64 9.70 4.38 3.18
C HIS A 64 9.75 5.91 2.98
N TYR A 65 8.60 6.59 2.85
CA TYR A 65 8.51 8.05 2.68
C TYR A 65 8.16 8.78 3.97
N TYR A 66 8.63 10.04 4.08
CA TYR A 66 8.38 10.92 5.21
C TYR A 66 8.03 12.32 4.73
N ASN A 67 6.74 12.70 4.81
CA ASN A 67 6.22 14.00 4.37
C ASN A 67 5.39 14.61 5.51
N VAL A 68 5.84 15.72 6.09
CA VAL A 68 5.14 16.39 7.19
C VAL A 68 4.04 17.31 6.61
N PRO A 69 2.75 17.03 6.86
CA PRO A 69 1.68 17.88 6.37
C PRO A 69 1.69 19.26 7.04
N LYS A 70 1.15 20.29 6.34
CA LYS A 70 0.94 21.62 6.92
C LYS A 70 -0.17 21.62 7.97
N ALA A 71 -1.19 20.81 7.79
CA ALA A 71 -2.24 20.53 8.78
C ALA A 71 -2.83 19.14 8.57
N VAL A 72 -3.45 18.60 9.63
CA VAL A 72 -4.28 17.40 9.57
C VAL A 72 -5.72 17.78 9.83
N ILE A 73 -6.60 17.42 8.91
CA ILE A 73 -8.04 17.61 8.98
C ILE A 73 -8.67 16.25 9.31
N VAL A 74 -9.42 16.17 10.40
CA VAL A 74 -10.18 14.97 10.77
C VAL A 74 -11.61 15.15 10.29
N ALA A 75 -11.86 14.79 9.03
CA ALA A 75 -13.17 14.98 8.41
C ALA A 75 -14.22 14.00 8.98
N THR A 76 -15.40 14.52 9.27
CA THR A 76 -16.52 13.79 9.85
C THR A 76 -17.65 13.55 8.86
N ASP A 77 -17.75 14.37 7.83
CA ASP A 77 -18.75 14.23 6.77
C ASP A 77 -18.23 14.66 5.39
N ILE A 78 -19.02 14.42 4.37
CA ILE A 78 -18.69 14.68 2.97
C ILE A 78 -18.55 16.18 2.66
N THR A 79 -19.26 17.03 3.40
CA THR A 79 -19.25 18.49 3.21
C THR A 79 -17.92 19.08 3.65
N GLU A 80 -17.36 18.58 4.75
CA GLU A 80 -16.05 18.97 5.26
C GLU A 80 -14.93 18.59 4.27
N VAL A 81 -15.01 17.42 3.62
CA VAL A 81 -14.05 17.02 2.59
C VAL A 81 -14.15 17.93 1.35
N ALA A 82 -15.36 18.18 0.86
CA ALA A 82 -15.58 19.10 -0.27
C ALA A 82 -15.08 20.51 0.05
N HIS A 83 -15.29 20.98 1.29
CA HIS A 83 -14.78 22.26 1.75
C HIS A 83 -13.26 22.31 1.80
N ALA A 84 -12.62 21.25 2.32
CA ALA A 84 -11.14 21.14 2.34
C ALA A 84 -10.56 21.20 0.92
N PHE A 85 -11.19 20.55 -0.08
CA PHE A 85 -10.78 20.64 -1.48
C PHE A 85 -10.88 22.07 -2.02
N LYS A 86 -12.00 22.75 -1.72
CA LYS A 86 -12.18 24.14 -2.14
C LYS A 86 -11.12 25.05 -1.53
N VAL A 87 -10.89 24.97 -0.22
CA VAL A 87 -9.85 25.78 0.45
C VAL A 87 -8.47 25.47 -0.13
N ALA A 88 -8.15 24.20 -0.37
CA ALA A 88 -6.89 23.81 -0.99
C ALA A 88 -6.73 24.43 -2.39
N ALA A 89 -7.77 24.37 -3.22
CA ALA A 89 -7.76 24.99 -4.55
C ALA A 89 -7.62 26.51 -4.50
N ASP A 90 -8.30 27.18 -3.57
CA ASP A 90 -8.28 28.64 -3.43
C ASP A 90 -6.91 29.16 -2.95
N HIS A 91 -6.12 28.33 -2.27
CA HIS A 91 -4.83 28.70 -1.64
C HIS A 91 -3.62 27.92 -2.19
N ASP A 92 -3.73 27.26 -3.34
CA ASP A 92 -2.67 26.48 -3.99
C ASP A 92 -2.00 25.44 -3.05
N LEU A 93 -2.81 24.72 -2.27
CA LEU A 93 -2.35 23.67 -1.38
C LEU A 93 -2.66 22.29 -1.95
N SER A 94 -1.78 21.35 -1.72
CA SER A 94 -2.06 19.93 -2.01
C SER A 94 -2.94 19.30 -0.93
N VAL A 95 -3.67 18.25 -1.31
CA VAL A 95 -4.49 17.43 -0.40
C VAL A 95 -4.10 15.97 -0.53
N THR A 96 -3.79 15.34 0.59
CA THR A 96 -3.61 13.89 0.68
C THR A 96 -4.73 13.29 1.51
N LEU A 97 -5.48 12.36 0.93
CA LEU A 97 -6.52 11.61 1.64
C LEU A 97 -5.89 10.47 2.44
N ARG A 98 -6.22 10.39 3.72
CA ARG A 98 -5.69 9.35 4.62
C ARG A 98 -6.80 8.50 5.20
N SER A 99 -6.77 7.21 4.92
CA SER A 99 -7.65 6.21 5.52
C SER A 99 -6.82 5.30 6.45
N GLY A 100 -6.64 4.00 6.19
CA GLY A 100 -5.86 3.11 7.06
C GLY A 100 -4.38 3.47 7.23
N GLY A 101 -3.79 4.10 6.22
CA GLY A 101 -2.35 4.42 6.20
C GLY A 101 -1.46 3.18 6.24
N THR A 102 -1.91 2.10 5.62
CA THR A 102 -1.19 0.83 5.45
C THR A 102 -0.42 0.78 4.13
N SER A 103 -0.39 1.87 3.39
CA SER A 103 0.27 2.03 2.10
C SER A 103 1.76 1.75 2.17
N LEU A 104 2.29 1.00 1.18
CA LEU A 104 3.70 0.64 1.07
C LEU A 104 4.45 1.46 0.01
N SER A 105 3.74 2.25 -0.80
CA SER A 105 4.31 3.02 -1.92
C SER A 105 4.25 4.55 -1.72
N GLY A 106 3.85 5.05 -0.53
CA GLY A 106 3.89 6.48 -0.16
C GLY A 106 2.67 7.30 -0.57
N GLN A 107 1.60 6.68 -1.05
CA GLN A 107 0.40 7.39 -1.49
C GLN A 107 -0.46 7.96 -0.34
N ALA A 108 -0.21 7.58 0.91
CA ALA A 108 -0.99 8.04 2.07
C ALA A 108 -0.24 9.08 2.92
N SER A 109 0.82 9.70 2.41
CA SER A 109 1.56 10.79 3.05
C SER A 109 1.77 11.96 2.09
N GLY A 110 1.74 13.19 2.59
CA GLY A 110 1.91 14.40 1.80
C GLY A 110 2.23 15.61 2.67
N ASP A 111 2.69 16.68 2.06
CA ASP A 111 3.20 17.88 2.71
C ASP A 111 2.19 19.05 2.75
N GLY A 112 1.01 18.89 2.13
CA GLY A 112 -0.07 19.87 2.15
C GLY A 112 -1.09 19.66 3.27
N LEU A 113 -2.38 19.65 2.94
CA LEU A 113 -3.46 19.27 3.84
C LEU A 113 -3.62 17.74 3.83
N LEU A 114 -3.54 17.11 4.99
CA LEU A 114 -3.83 15.67 5.11
C LEU A 114 -5.22 15.50 5.71
N VAL A 115 -6.13 14.84 4.97
CA VAL A 115 -7.52 14.62 5.39
C VAL A 115 -7.70 13.20 5.88
N ASP A 116 -7.82 13.01 7.20
CA ASP A 116 -8.12 11.72 7.85
C ASP A 116 -9.62 11.47 7.87
N VAL A 117 -10.06 10.39 7.23
CA VAL A 117 -11.48 10.03 7.08
C VAL A 117 -11.91 8.87 7.98
N ARG A 118 -11.03 8.36 8.85
CA ARG A 118 -11.31 7.15 9.67
C ARG A 118 -12.34 7.37 10.76
N ARG A 119 -12.46 8.59 11.28
CA ARG A 119 -13.33 8.88 12.42
C ARG A 119 -14.78 9.05 12.01
N GLY A 120 -15.05 9.78 10.94
CA GLY A 120 -16.40 10.15 10.51
C GLY A 120 -17.09 9.11 9.63
N PHE A 121 -16.36 8.40 8.81
CA PHE A 121 -16.89 7.55 7.74
C PHE A 121 -16.88 6.06 8.11
N ARG A 122 -17.79 5.63 9.03
CA ARG A 122 -17.79 4.26 9.58
C ARG A 122 -19.10 3.50 9.37
N ASN A 123 -20.02 4.02 8.57
CA ASN A 123 -21.29 3.35 8.34
C ASN A 123 -21.13 2.18 7.36
N MET A 124 -21.88 1.11 7.58
CA MET A 124 -22.03 0.00 6.65
C MET A 124 -23.44 -0.58 6.72
N SER A 125 -23.99 -1.00 5.59
CA SER A 125 -25.28 -1.68 5.50
C SER A 125 -25.21 -2.86 4.55
N VAL A 126 -25.73 -4.00 5.02
CA VAL A 126 -25.79 -5.24 4.25
C VAL A 126 -27.19 -5.35 3.63
N GLN A 127 -27.24 -5.67 2.35
CA GLN A 127 -28.46 -5.78 1.55
C GLN A 127 -28.52 -7.15 0.89
N ASP A 128 -29.69 -7.52 0.40
CA ASP A 128 -29.93 -8.71 -0.42
C ASP A 128 -29.31 -10.00 0.18
N ASN A 129 -29.62 -10.27 1.46
CA ASN A 129 -29.10 -11.44 2.18
C ASN A 129 -27.57 -11.57 2.13
N GLY A 130 -26.86 -10.46 2.21
CA GLY A 130 -25.42 -10.41 2.24
C GLY A 130 -24.76 -10.32 0.85
N ARG A 131 -25.52 -10.36 -0.26
CA ARG A 131 -24.93 -10.26 -1.60
C ARG A 131 -24.36 -8.90 -1.92
N ILE A 132 -24.93 -7.84 -1.33
CA ILE A 132 -24.51 -6.46 -1.52
C ILE A 132 -24.17 -5.88 -0.17
N ILE A 133 -23.08 -5.11 -0.12
CA ILE A 133 -22.73 -4.27 1.03
C ILE A 133 -22.42 -2.84 0.57
N ARG A 134 -23.04 -1.86 1.24
CA ARG A 134 -22.67 -0.45 1.14
C ARG A 134 -21.80 -0.11 2.34
N VAL A 135 -20.67 0.54 2.12
CA VAL A 135 -19.68 0.75 3.19
C VAL A 135 -18.88 2.03 2.98
N GLN A 136 -18.65 2.76 4.07
CA GLN A 136 -17.87 3.99 4.08
C GLN A 136 -16.36 3.72 4.24
N PRO A 137 -15.49 4.65 3.79
CA PRO A 137 -14.05 4.45 3.65
C PRO A 137 -13.28 4.19 4.94
N GLY A 138 -13.79 4.56 6.12
CA GLY A 138 -13.11 4.37 7.41
C GLY A 138 -13.31 2.99 8.05
N VAL A 139 -14.14 2.12 7.46
CA VAL A 139 -14.39 0.75 7.94
C VAL A 139 -13.28 -0.17 7.46
N THR A 140 -12.77 -1.06 8.34
CA THR A 140 -11.74 -2.04 7.93
C THR A 140 -12.34 -3.25 7.21
N VAL A 141 -11.55 -3.91 6.36
CA VAL A 141 -11.94 -5.16 5.68
C VAL A 141 -12.38 -6.22 6.69
N ALA A 142 -11.63 -6.38 7.80
CA ALA A 142 -12.00 -7.33 8.86
C ALA A 142 -13.36 -7.03 9.49
N GLN A 143 -13.73 -5.75 9.69
CA GLN A 143 -15.06 -5.38 10.21
C GLN A 143 -16.17 -5.72 9.21
N VAL A 144 -15.94 -5.48 7.92
CA VAL A 144 -16.86 -5.84 6.85
C VAL A 144 -17.06 -7.36 6.82
N ASN A 145 -15.97 -8.13 6.79
CA ASN A 145 -16.01 -9.59 6.74
C ASN A 145 -16.67 -10.19 7.99
N ALA A 146 -16.42 -9.62 9.18
CA ALA A 146 -17.12 -10.04 10.41
C ALA A 146 -18.64 -9.84 10.30
N ARG A 147 -19.10 -8.78 9.65
CA ARG A 147 -20.52 -8.54 9.40
C ARG A 147 -21.10 -9.48 8.36
N LEU A 148 -20.37 -9.72 7.25
CA LEU A 148 -20.78 -10.61 6.16
C LEU A 148 -20.76 -12.11 6.55
N ALA A 149 -19.93 -12.49 7.52
CA ALA A 149 -19.86 -13.86 8.04
C ALA A 149 -21.23 -14.39 8.53
N LEU A 150 -22.11 -13.50 9.02
CA LEU A 150 -23.48 -13.84 9.41
C LEU A 150 -24.32 -14.37 8.23
N TYR A 151 -23.89 -14.09 7.00
CA TYR A 151 -24.54 -14.50 5.75
C TYR A 151 -23.73 -15.58 5.00
N ASN A 152 -22.65 -16.12 5.61
CA ASN A 152 -21.68 -17.01 4.97
C ASN A 152 -21.03 -16.38 3.71
N ARG A 153 -20.75 -15.08 3.76
CA ARG A 153 -20.17 -14.31 2.66
C ARG A 153 -18.98 -13.51 3.15
N LYS A 154 -18.15 -13.02 2.21
CA LYS A 154 -17.03 -12.13 2.47
C LYS A 154 -16.88 -11.14 1.30
N LEU A 155 -16.05 -10.11 1.47
CA LEU A 155 -15.56 -9.30 0.36
C LEU A 155 -14.73 -10.15 -0.60
N GLY A 156 -14.71 -9.75 -1.86
CA GLY A 156 -13.81 -10.32 -2.88
C GLY A 156 -12.35 -10.06 -2.55
N PRO A 157 -11.90 -8.79 -2.47
CA PRO A 157 -10.52 -8.46 -2.12
C PRO A 157 -10.17 -8.96 -0.71
N ASP A 158 -9.03 -9.65 -0.58
CA ASP A 158 -8.56 -10.29 0.64
C ASP A 158 -7.09 -9.92 0.99
N PRO A 159 -6.78 -8.60 1.13
CA PRO A 159 -5.44 -8.16 1.43
C PRO A 159 -4.94 -8.71 2.78
N ALA A 160 -3.66 -9.05 2.86
CA ALA A 160 -3.04 -9.55 4.10
C ALA A 160 -3.20 -8.57 5.28
N SER A 161 -3.39 -7.29 4.99
CA SER A 161 -3.61 -6.20 5.95
C SER A 161 -5.07 -6.00 6.38
N GLU A 162 -5.98 -6.94 6.16
CA GLU A 162 -7.44 -6.82 6.39
C GLU A 162 -7.84 -6.23 7.76
N SER A 163 -7.04 -6.46 8.79
CA SER A 163 -7.29 -5.95 10.15
C SER A 163 -7.08 -4.44 10.28
N ALA A 164 -6.32 -3.82 9.39
CA ALA A 164 -5.94 -2.41 9.42
C ALA A 164 -6.29 -1.66 8.13
N ALA A 165 -6.27 -2.34 6.98
CA ALA A 165 -6.68 -1.78 5.70
C ALA A 165 -8.17 -1.42 5.72
N THR A 166 -8.49 -0.19 5.31
CA THR A 166 -9.85 0.33 5.29
C THR A 166 -10.39 0.41 3.87
N ILE A 167 -11.69 0.42 3.73
CA ILE A 167 -12.38 0.39 2.43
C ILE A 167 -11.94 1.53 1.50
N GLY A 168 -11.70 2.74 2.03
CA GLY A 168 -11.19 3.83 1.21
C GLY A 168 -9.83 3.52 0.58
N GLY A 169 -8.92 2.91 1.34
CA GLY A 169 -7.65 2.41 0.82
C GLY A 169 -7.82 1.25 -0.14
N VAL A 170 -8.72 0.31 0.17
CA VAL A 170 -9.00 -0.87 -0.68
C VAL A 170 -9.48 -0.45 -2.07
N VAL A 171 -10.40 0.52 -2.17
CA VAL A 171 -10.87 1.04 -3.47
C VAL A 171 -9.74 1.79 -4.18
N ASN A 172 -9.12 2.75 -3.49
CA ASN A 172 -8.11 3.60 -4.12
C ASN A 172 -6.81 2.87 -4.49
N ASN A 173 -6.59 1.67 -3.96
CA ASN A 173 -5.45 0.83 -4.29
C ASN A 173 -5.78 -0.31 -5.26
N ASN A 174 -7.03 -0.47 -5.68
CA ASN A 174 -7.51 -1.66 -6.39
C ASN A 174 -7.04 -2.94 -5.69
N SER A 175 -7.24 -3.02 -4.37
CA SER A 175 -6.68 -4.11 -3.59
C SER A 175 -7.17 -5.47 -4.08
N SER A 176 -6.25 -6.41 -4.11
CA SER A 176 -6.49 -7.84 -4.32
C SER A 176 -6.07 -8.62 -3.06
N GLY A 177 -5.29 -9.67 -3.19
CA GLY A 177 -4.77 -10.48 -2.09
C GLY A 177 -4.43 -11.90 -2.50
N MET A 178 -4.46 -12.82 -1.52
CA MET A 178 -3.91 -14.17 -1.68
C MET A 178 -4.78 -15.12 -2.51
N ALA A 179 -6.09 -14.98 -2.47
CA ALA A 179 -7.01 -15.91 -3.11
C ALA A 179 -7.93 -15.25 -4.15
N CYS A 180 -8.12 -13.95 -4.11
CA CYS A 180 -9.06 -13.27 -5.01
C CYS A 180 -8.56 -13.15 -6.46
N GLY A 181 -7.25 -13.17 -6.70
CA GLY A 181 -6.67 -12.98 -8.03
C GLY A 181 -7.13 -11.70 -8.72
N THR A 182 -7.29 -11.77 -10.04
CA THR A 182 -7.92 -10.72 -10.84
C THR A 182 -9.44 -10.88 -10.94
N GLU A 183 -9.99 -12.02 -10.50
CA GLU A 183 -11.42 -12.36 -10.64
C GLU A 183 -12.28 -11.67 -9.56
N PHE A 184 -11.78 -11.58 -8.33
CA PHE A 184 -12.54 -11.05 -7.20
C PHE A 184 -11.86 -9.84 -6.53
N ASN A 185 -10.99 -9.13 -7.24
CA ASN A 185 -10.36 -7.91 -6.76
C ASN A 185 -11.39 -6.77 -6.61
N THR A 186 -10.95 -5.63 -6.15
CA THR A 186 -11.80 -4.46 -5.93
C THR A 186 -12.50 -4.03 -7.22
N TYR A 187 -11.77 -3.95 -8.33
CA TYR A 187 -12.31 -3.53 -9.63
C TYR A 187 -13.48 -4.41 -10.11
N GLN A 188 -13.36 -5.72 -9.95
CA GLN A 188 -14.36 -6.69 -10.42
C GLN A 188 -15.59 -6.79 -9.52
N THR A 189 -15.44 -6.52 -8.22
CA THR A 189 -16.53 -6.69 -7.26
C THR A 189 -17.22 -5.38 -6.86
N LEU A 190 -16.69 -4.23 -7.33
CA LEU A 190 -17.32 -2.93 -7.12
C LEU A 190 -18.55 -2.78 -8.02
N SER A 191 -19.66 -2.26 -7.47
CA SER A 191 -20.88 -1.98 -8.20
C SER A 191 -21.36 -0.54 -8.12
N GLY A 192 -20.75 0.30 -7.28
CA GLY A 192 -21.07 1.72 -7.19
C GLY A 192 -20.17 2.47 -6.23
N LEU A 193 -20.02 3.77 -6.46
CA LEU A 193 -19.31 4.72 -5.61
C LEU A 193 -20.13 5.98 -5.38
N THR A 194 -20.02 6.57 -4.19
CA THR A 194 -20.30 7.98 -3.98
C THR A 194 -18.98 8.73 -3.93
N LEU A 195 -18.77 9.64 -4.88
CA LEU A 195 -17.52 10.38 -5.09
C LEU A 195 -17.67 11.86 -4.74
N VAL A 196 -16.60 12.48 -4.22
CA VAL A 196 -16.42 13.94 -4.20
C VAL A 196 -15.26 14.27 -5.12
N LEU A 197 -15.55 15.03 -6.16
CA LEU A 197 -14.55 15.52 -7.11
C LEU A 197 -13.79 16.73 -6.52
N PRO A 198 -12.60 17.09 -7.06
CA PRO A 198 -11.85 18.28 -6.62
C PRO A 198 -12.65 19.59 -6.74
N SER A 199 -13.62 19.65 -7.65
CA SER A 199 -14.59 20.77 -7.78
C SER A 199 -15.54 20.90 -6.58
N GLY A 200 -15.61 19.89 -5.70
CA GLY A 200 -16.63 19.76 -4.65
C GLY A 200 -17.92 19.08 -5.11
N THR A 201 -18.02 18.72 -6.40
CA THR A 201 -19.20 18.03 -6.95
C THR A 201 -19.31 16.61 -6.38
N ILE A 202 -20.52 16.23 -5.98
CA ILE A 202 -20.83 14.88 -5.44
C ILE A 202 -21.58 14.10 -6.50
N ILE A 203 -21.05 12.91 -6.83
CA ILE A 203 -21.62 11.98 -7.81
C ILE A 203 -21.85 10.61 -7.14
N ASP A 204 -23.08 10.12 -7.21
CA ASP A 204 -23.44 8.73 -6.91
C ASP A 204 -23.51 7.95 -8.22
N THR A 205 -22.51 7.12 -8.49
CA THR A 205 -22.40 6.34 -9.74
C THR A 205 -23.33 5.13 -9.79
N SER A 206 -23.93 4.77 -8.65
CA SER A 206 -24.91 3.69 -8.53
C SER A 206 -26.34 4.11 -8.91
N ALA A 207 -26.59 5.42 -9.07
CA ALA A 207 -27.90 5.93 -9.42
C ALA A 207 -28.23 5.67 -10.91
N ASP A 208 -29.48 5.37 -11.22
CA ASP A 208 -29.95 5.14 -12.61
C ASP A 208 -29.71 6.33 -13.53
N ASP A 209 -29.66 7.55 -12.97
CA ASP A 209 -29.45 8.80 -13.70
C ASP A 209 -28.01 9.36 -13.56
N ALA A 210 -27.03 8.52 -13.16
CA ALA A 210 -25.66 8.93 -12.88
C ALA A 210 -24.98 9.66 -14.06
N ASP A 211 -25.14 9.16 -15.29
CA ASP A 211 -24.61 9.82 -16.48
C ASP A 211 -25.24 11.20 -16.70
N ALA A 212 -26.57 11.30 -16.59
CA ALA A 212 -27.27 12.56 -16.74
C ALA A 212 -26.85 13.59 -15.69
N LYS A 213 -26.63 13.17 -14.44
CA LYS A 213 -26.11 14.01 -13.36
C LYS A 213 -24.68 14.46 -13.63
N LEU A 214 -23.80 13.55 -14.10
CA LEU A 214 -22.43 13.91 -14.43
C LEU A 214 -22.41 14.94 -15.59
N TYR A 215 -23.21 14.76 -16.62
CA TYR A 215 -23.36 15.76 -17.69
C TYR A 215 -23.92 17.10 -17.20
N ALA A 216 -24.85 17.09 -16.26
CA ALA A 216 -25.46 18.32 -15.75
C ALA A 216 -24.50 19.12 -14.85
N LEU A 217 -23.69 18.42 -14.03
CA LEU A 217 -22.83 19.04 -13.03
C LEU A 217 -21.41 19.28 -13.53
N GLU A 218 -20.87 18.36 -14.34
CA GLU A 218 -19.50 18.35 -14.85
C GLU A 218 -19.47 18.04 -16.36
N PRO A 219 -20.11 18.86 -17.22
CA PRO A 219 -20.25 18.53 -18.66
C PRO A 219 -18.91 18.36 -19.38
N LYS A 220 -17.91 19.19 -19.06
CA LYS A 220 -16.59 19.12 -19.68
C LYS A 220 -15.87 17.81 -19.31
N LEU A 221 -16.01 17.35 -18.08
CA LEU A 221 -15.44 16.09 -17.63
C LEU A 221 -16.11 14.91 -18.33
N ALA A 222 -17.46 14.89 -18.38
CA ALA A 222 -18.22 13.84 -19.06
C ALA A 222 -17.82 13.70 -20.56
N GLU A 223 -17.73 14.83 -21.26
CA GLU A 223 -17.27 14.87 -22.67
C GLU A 223 -15.82 14.40 -22.82
N LYS A 224 -14.92 14.83 -21.90
CA LYS A 224 -13.50 14.44 -21.94
C LYS A 224 -13.30 12.96 -21.71
N LEU A 225 -14.02 12.33 -20.78
CA LEU A 225 -13.96 10.90 -20.54
C LEU A 225 -14.32 10.10 -21.81
N LEU A 226 -15.39 10.49 -22.52
CA LEU A 226 -15.76 9.84 -23.78
C LEU A 226 -14.79 10.16 -24.93
N GLN A 227 -14.14 11.32 -24.91
CA GLN A 227 -13.09 11.64 -25.87
C GLN A 227 -11.86 10.73 -25.67
N LEU A 228 -11.40 10.58 -24.41
CA LEU A 228 -10.28 9.71 -24.06
C LEU A 228 -10.61 8.24 -24.34
N GLN A 229 -11.83 7.81 -24.04
CA GLN A 229 -12.30 6.47 -24.39
C GLN A 229 -12.16 6.21 -25.90
N ARG A 230 -12.64 7.12 -26.76
CA ARG A 230 -12.51 6.97 -28.23
C ARG A 230 -11.03 6.94 -28.63
N ARG A 231 -10.19 7.85 -28.10
CA ARG A 231 -8.75 7.88 -28.37
C ARG A 231 -8.09 6.53 -28.08
N VAL A 232 -8.44 5.91 -26.94
CA VAL A 232 -7.90 4.60 -26.54
C VAL A 232 -8.46 3.49 -27.45
N LYS A 233 -9.79 3.42 -27.66
CA LYS A 233 -10.42 2.37 -28.46
C LYS A 233 -10.04 2.40 -29.95
N ASP A 234 -9.78 3.58 -30.50
CA ASP A 234 -9.41 3.77 -31.91
C ASP A 234 -7.90 3.48 -32.16
N ASN A 235 -7.11 3.25 -31.12
CA ASN A 235 -5.69 2.90 -31.21
C ASN A 235 -5.45 1.42 -30.83
N PRO A 236 -5.25 0.52 -31.81
CA PRO A 236 -5.04 -0.92 -31.53
C PRO A 236 -3.83 -1.22 -30.66
N GLU A 237 -2.77 -0.41 -30.71
CA GLU A 237 -1.59 -0.57 -29.87
C GLU A 237 -1.94 -0.28 -28.40
N SER A 238 -2.64 0.83 -28.13
CA SER A 238 -3.15 1.18 -26.80
C SER A 238 -4.04 0.08 -26.24
N VAL A 239 -4.97 -0.45 -27.04
CA VAL A 239 -5.84 -1.57 -26.65
C VAL A 239 -5.00 -2.79 -26.28
N GLY A 240 -4.01 -3.15 -27.10
CA GLY A 240 -3.13 -4.30 -26.86
C GLY A 240 -2.30 -4.17 -25.59
N ILE A 241 -1.77 -2.97 -25.31
CA ILE A 241 -1.02 -2.67 -24.08
C ILE A 241 -1.93 -2.83 -22.86
N ILE A 242 -3.13 -2.22 -22.88
CA ILE A 242 -4.09 -2.31 -21.77
C ILE A 242 -4.49 -3.76 -21.52
N GLN A 243 -4.89 -4.50 -22.56
CA GLN A 243 -5.30 -5.89 -22.42
C GLN A 243 -4.20 -6.77 -21.82
N ARG A 244 -2.95 -6.57 -22.24
CA ARG A 244 -1.81 -7.33 -21.70
C ARG A 244 -1.57 -7.04 -20.22
N HIS A 245 -1.52 -5.76 -19.83
CA HIS A 245 -1.21 -5.39 -18.44
C HIS A 245 -2.34 -5.72 -17.46
N PHE A 246 -3.59 -5.64 -17.91
CA PHE A 246 -4.76 -5.97 -17.07
C PHE A 246 -5.19 -7.45 -17.13
N ALA A 247 -4.51 -8.29 -17.92
CA ALA A 247 -4.68 -9.74 -17.89
C ALA A 247 -4.09 -10.40 -16.63
N ILE A 248 -3.14 -9.74 -15.97
CA ILE A 248 -2.52 -10.12 -14.70
C ILE A 248 -2.75 -9.02 -13.67
N LYS A 249 -2.41 -9.25 -12.39
CA LYS A 249 -2.54 -8.23 -11.35
C LYS A 249 -1.77 -6.96 -11.73
N ASN A 250 -2.44 -5.82 -11.62
CA ASN A 250 -1.90 -4.52 -12.02
C ASN A 250 -2.48 -3.38 -11.20
N THR A 251 -1.59 -2.60 -10.59
CA THR A 251 -1.89 -1.35 -9.89
C THR A 251 -0.96 -0.22 -10.33
N MET A 252 -0.33 -0.36 -11.51
CA MET A 252 0.46 0.71 -12.12
C MET A 252 -0.41 1.66 -12.92
N GLY A 253 -0.22 2.95 -12.71
CA GLY A 253 -0.97 3.98 -13.41
C GLY A 253 -2.46 4.00 -13.03
N TYR A 254 -3.29 4.55 -13.90
CA TYR A 254 -4.74 4.52 -13.74
C TYR A 254 -5.34 3.26 -14.37
N GLY A 255 -6.54 2.87 -13.90
CA GLY A 255 -7.32 1.75 -14.41
C GLY A 255 -7.85 1.99 -15.84
N LEU A 256 -6.96 2.10 -16.84
CA LEU A 256 -7.31 2.43 -18.23
C LEU A 256 -8.18 1.36 -18.89
N ASN A 257 -8.21 0.14 -18.38
CA ASN A 257 -9.13 -0.91 -18.83
C ASN A 257 -10.60 -0.48 -18.69
N SER A 258 -10.93 0.47 -17.80
CA SER A 258 -12.29 1.02 -17.69
C SER A 258 -12.79 1.66 -18.99
N PHE A 259 -11.89 2.19 -19.83
CA PHE A 259 -12.24 2.69 -21.15
C PHE A 259 -12.66 1.57 -22.14
N LEU A 260 -12.21 0.34 -21.90
CA LEU A 260 -12.56 -0.83 -22.72
C LEU A 260 -13.77 -1.56 -22.16
N ASP A 261 -13.90 -1.63 -20.84
CA ASP A 261 -14.85 -2.50 -20.15
C ASP A 261 -16.24 -1.86 -19.98
N PHE A 262 -16.32 -0.52 -19.94
CA PHE A 262 -17.56 0.19 -19.61
C PHE A 262 -17.99 1.18 -20.70
N GLU A 263 -19.30 1.38 -20.77
CA GLU A 263 -19.94 2.44 -21.55
C GLU A 263 -20.57 3.46 -20.60
N GLY A 264 -20.62 4.72 -21.02
CA GLY A 264 -21.15 5.82 -20.19
C GLY A 264 -20.11 6.43 -19.25
N PRO A 265 -20.08 7.76 -19.14
CA PRO A 265 -19.00 8.46 -18.45
C PRO A 265 -19.00 8.24 -16.94
N ALA A 266 -20.15 7.97 -16.30
CA ALA A 266 -20.21 7.74 -14.86
C ALA A 266 -19.59 6.40 -14.46
N LYS A 267 -19.83 5.32 -15.24
CA LYS A 267 -19.22 4.00 -15.00
C LYS A 267 -17.72 3.97 -15.34
N ILE A 268 -17.32 4.70 -16.38
CA ILE A 268 -15.90 4.89 -16.70
C ILE A 268 -15.21 5.61 -15.53
N LEU A 269 -15.77 6.72 -15.04
CA LEU A 269 -15.23 7.47 -13.89
C LEU A 269 -15.15 6.61 -12.64
N GLU A 270 -16.21 5.84 -12.33
CA GLU A 270 -16.25 4.92 -11.20
C GLU A 270 -15.03 4.00 -11.16
N HIS A 271 -14.75 3.34 -12.28
CA HIS A 271 -13.67 2.36 -12.35
C HIS A 271 -12.29 2.98 -12.57
N LEU A 272 -12.19 4.21 -13.10
CA LEU A 272 -10.94 5.00 -13.09
C LEU A 272 -10.53 5.43 -11.68
N VAL A 273 -11.50 5.64 -10.77
CA VAL A 273 -11.21 5.95 -9.35
C VAL A 273 -10.70 4.73 -8.60
N VAL A 274 -11.05 3.51 -9.03
CA VAL A 274 -10.43 2.29 -8.48
C VAL A 274 -8.94 2.26 -8.85
N GLY A 275 -8.08 2.21 -7.84
CA GLY A 275 -6.63 2.26 -8.03
C GLY A 275 -6.07 3.66 -8.30
N SER A 276 -6.87 4.72 -8.13
CA SER A 276 -6.41 6.11 -8.36
C SER A 276 -5.61 6.71 -7.20
N GLU A 277 -5.47 6.01 -6.09
CA GLU A 277 -4.63 6.40 -4.95
C GLU A 277 -4.94 7.81 -4.39
N GLY A 278 -6.22 8.20 -4.47
CA GLY A 278 -6.69 9.51 -4.00
C GLY A 278 -6.23 10.69 -4.87
N THR A 279 -5.81 10.44 -6.11
CA THR A 279 -5.42 11.50 -7.06
C THR A 279 -6.57 12.04 -7.90
N LEU A 280 -7.70 11.33 -7.98
CA LEU A 280 -8.85 11.70 -8.82
C LEU A 280 -10.08 12.16 -8.03
N ALA A 281 -10.41 11.49 -6.93
CA ALA A 281 -11.58 11.81 -6.13
C ALA A 281 -11.47 11.28 -4.70
N PHE A 282 -12.33 11.78 -3.81
CA PHE A 282 -12.61 11.16 -2.53
C PHE A 282 -13.75 10.15 -2.66
N VAL A 283 -13.54 8.92 -2.16
CA VAL A 283 -14.55 7.87 -2.07
C VAL A 283 -15.29 8.01 -0.75
N ALA A 284 -16.51 8.52 -0.77
CA ALA A 284 -17.34 8.71 0.41
C ALA A 284 -18.12 7.44 0.82
N GLU A 285 -18.48 6.61 -0.17
CA GLU A 285 -19.12 5.31 0.03
C GLU A 285 -18.78 4.39 -1.14
N ALA A 286 -18.62 3.11 -0.89
CA ALA A 286 -18.45 2.06 -1.89
C ALA A 286 -19.53 0.99 -1.73
N ILE A 287 -19.96 0.42 -2.86
CA ILE A 287 -20.92 -0.67 -2.93
C ILE A 287 -20.21 -1.86 -3.55
N PHE A 288 -20.19 -2.98 -2.85
CA PHE A 288 -19.57 -4.21 -3.34
C PHE A 288 -20.59 -5.33 -3.49
N GLU A 289 -20.42 -6.10 -4.56
CA GLU A 289 -20.90 -7.47 -4.61
C GLU A 289 -19.98 -8.35 -3.77
N THR A 290 -20.57 -9.21 -2.95
CA THR A 290 -19.82 -10.07 -2.05
C THR A 290 -19.72 -11.48 -2.62
N ILE A 291 -18.74 -12.25 -2.17
CA ILE A 291 -18.56 -13.64 -2.60
C ILE A 291 -18.92 -14.65 -1.47
N PRO A 292 -19.37 -15.86 -1.78
CA PRO A 292 -19.61 -16.88 -0.78
C PRO A 292 -18.30 -17.36 -0.16
N VAL A 293 -18.32 -17.66 1.14
CA VAL A 293 -17.18 -18.30 1.82
C VAL A 293 -17.12 -19.77 1.40
N ALA A 294 -15.95 -20.27 1.06
CA ALA A 294 -15.71 -21.69 0.82
C ALA A 294 -15.96 -22.48 2.12
N LYS A 295 -16.77 -23.55 2.05
CA LYS A 295 -17.11 -24.34 3.23
C LYS A 295 -16.02 -25.32 3.64
N LEU A 296 -15.28 -25.80 2.66
CA LEU A 296 -14.26 -26.83 2.82
C LEU A 296 -13.00 -26.40 2.13
N ALA A 297 -11.87 -26.78 2.71
CA ALA A 297 -10.56 -26.58 2.10
C ALA A 297 -9.59 -27.68 2.51
N THR A 298 -8.64 -27.97 1.63
CA THR A 298 -7.48 -28.87 1.91
C THR A 298 -6.20 -28.14 1.52
N THR A 299 -5.16 -28.27 2.34
CA THR A 299 -3.91 -27.52 2.21
C THR A 299 -2.70 -28.43 2.32
N THR A 300 -1.66 -28.13 1.56
CA THR A 300 -0.34 -28.73 1.74
C THR A 300 0.76 -27.68 1.61
N VAL A 301 1.95 -27.96 2.15
CA VAL A 301 3.19 -27.23 1.88
C VAL A 301 4.18 -28.20 1.23
N ALA A 302 4.32 -28.09 -0.09
CA ALA A 302 5.23 -28.88 -0.91
C ALA A 302 6.61 -28.22 -0.95
N VAL A 303 7.67 -28.96 -0.63
CA VAL A 303 9.06 -28.48 -0.65
C VAL A 303 9.77 -29.01 -1.88
N PHE A 304 10.37 -28.12 -2.65
CA PHE A 304 11.14 -28.39 -3.87
C PHE A 304 12.65 -28.29 -3.58
N ALA A 305 13.46 -28.88 -4.46
CA ALA A 305 14.89 -28.84 -4.35
C ALA A 305 15.48 -27.42 -4.42
N ASP A 306 14.84 -26.53 -5.17
CA ASP A 306 15.20 -25.12 -5.32
C ASP A 306 14.04 -24.27 -5.81
N LEU A 307 14.28 -22.95 -5.91
CA LEU A 307 13.29 -21.97 -6.35
C LEU A 307 12.86 -22.20 -7.81
N HIS A 308 13.79 -22.62 -8.68
CA HIS A 308 13.50 -22.90 -10.08
C HIS A 308 12.51 -24.07 -10.21
N GLY A 309 12.73 -25.16 -9.47
CA GLY A 309 11.81 -26.31 -9.46
C GLY A 309 10.41 -25.94 -8.99
N ALA A 310 10.32 -25.14 -7.91
CA ALA A 310 9.03 -24.67 -7.39
C ALA A 310 8.29 -23.78 -8.41
N THR A 311 8.98 -22.83 -9.04
CA THR A 311 8.37 -21.89 -9.97
C THR A 311 8.04 -22.51 -11.33
N SER A 312 8.83 -23.47 -11.79
CA SER A 312 8.57 -24.22 -13.05
C SER A 312 7.33 -25.12 -12.96
N ALA A 313 6.95 -25.56 -11.76
CA ALA A 313 5.74 -26.36 -11.53
C ALA A 313 4.42 -25.54 -11.53
N LEU A 314 4.51 -24.21 -11.48
CA LEU A 314 3.34 -23.34 -11.31
C LEU A 314 2.31 -23.42 -12.43
N PRO A 315 2.68 -23.41 -13.75
CA PRO A 315 1.67 -23.48 -14.80
C PRO A 315 0.79 -24.73 -14.69
N ASP A 316 1.37 -25.88 -14.38
CA ASP A 316 0.64 -27.14 -14.21
C ASP A 316 -0.24 -27.08 -12.94
N LEU A 317 0.29 -26.55 -11.83
CA LEU A 317 -0.46 -26.39 -10.57
C LEU A 317 -1.62 -25.41 -10.71
N VAL A 318 -1.45 -24.31 -11.43
CA VAL A 318 -2.55 -23.38 -11.78
C VAL A 318 -3.63 -24.11 -12.58
N GLY A 319 -3.23 -24.94 -13.54
CA GLY A 319 -4.14 -25.76 -14.35
C GLY A 319 -5.00 -26.75 -13.55
N THR A 320 -4.63 -27.08 -12.31
CA THR A 320 -5.44 -27.94 -11.42
C THR A 320 -6.62 -27.22 -10.79
N GLY A 321 -6.72 -25.91 -10.92
CA GLY A 321 -7.75 -25.08 -10.27
C GLY A 321 -7.50 -24.84 -8.78
N ALA A 322 -6.23 -24.77 -8.35
CA ALA A 322 -5.86 -24.40 -7.00
C ALA A 322 -6.42 -22.99 -6.67
N ALA A 323 -7.03 -22.86 -5.50
CA ALA A 323 -7.54 -21.58 -5.02
C ALA A 323 -6.38 -20.62 -4.68
N THR A 324 -5.30 -21.16 -4.13
CA THR A 324 -4.14 -20.40 -3.72
C THR A 324 -2.85 -21.19 -3.96
N LEU A 325 -1.83 -20.52 -4.50
CA LEU A 325 -0.45 -21.02 -4.61
C LEU A 325 0.48 -19.93 -4.07
N GLU A 326 1.09 -20.18 -2.90
CA GLU A 326 1.97 -19.22 -2.24
C GLU A 326 3.42 -19.70 -2.28
N LEU A 327 4.28 -18.89 -2.90
CA LEU A 327 5.71 -19.16 -3.02
C LEU A 327 6.47 -18.68 -1.78
N MET A 328 7.46 -19.45 -1.36
CA MET A 328 8.40 -19.13 -0.28
C MET A 328 9.79 -19.67 -0.67
N ASP A 329 10.79 -18.80 -0.73
CA ASP A 329 12.17 -19.15 -1.05
C ASP A 329 12.93 -19.78 0.13
N ALA A 330 14.23 -20.06 -0.05
CA ALA A 330 15.07 -20.63 0.98
C ALA A 330 15.21 -19.76 2.23
N ALA A 331 15.32 -18.42 2.05
CA ALA A 331 15.37 -17.48 3.16
C ALA A 331 14.06 -17.50 3.95
N SER A 332 12.91 -17.57 3.26
CA SER A 332 11.58 -17.74 3.86
C SER A 332 11.47 -19.03 4.67
N ILE A 333 11.99 -20.17 4.16
CA ILE A 333 11.97 -21.45 4.88
C ILE A 333 12.83 -21.37 6.14
N LYS A 334 14.06 -20.82 6.06
CA LYS A 334 14.94 -20.61 7.22
C LYS A 334 14.24 -19.83 8.33
N VAL A 335 13.59 -18.73 7.97
CA VAL A 335 12.79 -17.93 8.90
C VAL A 335 11.61 -18.74 9.45
N GLY A 336 10.91 -19.48 8.58
CA GLY A 336 9.76 -20.31 8.94
C GLY A 336 10.10 -21.41 9.93
N GLN A 337 11.28 -22.03 9.84
CA GLN A 337 11.76 -23.04 10.81
C GLN A 337 11.87 -22.50 12.25
N SER A 338 11.94 -21.18 12.43
CA SER A 338 11.99 -20.52 13.74
C SER A 338 10.61 -20.27 14.37
N PHE A 339 9.51 -20.64 13.71
CA PHE A 339 8.16 -20.50 14.28
C PHE A 339 7.83 -21.68 15.22
N ASP A 340 7.13 -21.38 16.33
CA ASP A 340 6.71 -22.40 17.28
C ASP A 340 5.78 -23.45 16.64
N ASP A 341 4.94 -22.98 15.68
CA ASP A 341 3.95 -23.78 14.95
C ASP A 341 4.39 -24.05 13.49
N ALA A 342 5.68 -24.22 13.23
CA ALA A 342 6.17 -24.46 11.88
C ALA A 342 5.60 -25.76 11.27
N PRO A 343 5.21 -25.76 9.98
CA PRO A 343 4.74 -26.98 9.31
C PRO A 343 5.80 -28.07 9.31
N GLN A 344 5.41 -29.33 9.55
CA GLN A 344 6.34 -30.46 9.56
C GLN A 344 7.09 -30.64 8.24
N SER A 345 6.50 -30.21 7.13
CA SER A 345 7.12 -30.29 5.79
C SER A 345 8.41 -29.48 5.68
N ILE A 346 8.55 -28.37 6.39
CA ILE A 346 9.75 -27.52 6.37
C ILE A 346 10.75 -27.85 7.48
N LEU A 347 10.47 -28.82 8.35
CA LEU A 347 11.33 -29.19 9.47
C LEU A 347 12.19 -30.43 9.16
N GLY A 348 13.27 -30.62 9.94
CA GLY A 348 14.10 -31.83 9.91
C GLY A 348 15.14 -31.87 8.79
N PHE A 349 15.50 -30.73 8.22
CA PHE A 349 16.63 -30.58 7.29
C PHE A 349 17.25 -29.17 7.41
N ASP A 350 18.51 -29.07 7.03
CA ASP A 350 19.18 -27.77 6.90
C ASP A 350 18.84 -27.17 5.55
N VAL A 351 18.34 -25.92 5.57
CA VAL A 351 17.95 -25.21 4.35
C VAL A 351 19.19 -24.67 3.65
N ASP A 352 19.34 -25.02 2.41
CA ASP A 352 20.35 -24.50 1.48
C ASP A 352 19.68 -23.61 0.42
N LYS A 353 19.03 -24.22 -0.57
CA LYS A 353 18.36 -23.55 -1.69
C LYS A 353 16.90 -23.98 -1.90
N GLN A 354 16.36 -24.81 -0.99
CA GLN A 354 15.00 -25.32 -1.10
C GLN A 354 13.99 -24.17 -1.14
N ALA A 355 12.91 -24.39 -1.90
CA ALA A 355 11.75 -23.50 -1.91
C ALA A 355 10.48 -24.27 -1.60
N ALA A 356 9.45 -23.58 -1.16
CA ALA A 356 8.17 -24.20 -0.81
C ALA A 356 7.00 -23.52 -1.53
N LEU A 357 6.00 -24.33 -1.88
CA LEU A 357 4.67 -23.86 -2.30
C LEU A 357 3.63 -24.30 -1.29
N LEU A 358 2.89 -23.34 -0.70
CA LEU A 358 1.63 -23.63 -0.04
C LEU A 358 0.56 -23.73 -1.13
N ILE A 359 -0.14 -24.86 -1.17
CA ILE A 359 -1.17 -25.16 -2.17
C ILE A 359 -2.48 -25.42 -1.43
N GLU A 360 -3.53 -24.69 -1.78
CA GLU A 360 -4.83 -24.87 -1.15
C GLU A 360 -5.93 -25.00 -2.20
N TYR A 361 -6.82 -26.00 -2.01
CA TYR A 361 -8.06 -26.14 -2.76
C TYR A 361 -9.26 -25.81 -1.90
N HIS A 362 -10.24 -25.16 -2.48
CA HIS A 362 -11.52 -24.78 -1.88
C HIS A 362 -12.66 -25.55 -2.54
N ALA A 363 -13.70 -25.91 -1.77
CA ALA A 363 -14.90 -26.54 -2.33
C ALA A 363 -16.16 -26.22 -1.51
N GLN A 364 -17.32 -26.42 -2.12
CA GLN A 364 -18.63 -26.31 -1.45
C GLN A 364 -19.13 -27.66 -0.93
N THR A 365 -18.68 -28.78 -1.52
CA THR A 365 -19.04 -30.14 -1.16
C THR A 365 -17.81 -31.03 -0.90
N ALA A 366 -17.99 -32.11 -0.16
CA ALA A 366 -16.91 -33.05 0.14
C ALA A 366 -16.43 -33.80 -1.12
N ASP A 367 -17.33 -34.14 -2.02
CA ASP A 367 -16.99 -34.82 -3.27
C ASP A 367 -16.14 -33.95 -4.19
N GLU A 368 -16.50 -32.66 -4.32
CA GLU A 368 -15.72 -31.67 -5.05
C GLU A 368 -14.32 -31.49 -4.45
N LEU A 369 -14.22 -31.42 -3.11
CA LEU A 369 -12.92 -31.30 -2.45
C LEU A 369 -12.04 -32.52 -2.69
N ALA A 370 -12.61 -33.73 -2.57
CA ALA A 370 -11.89 -34.99 -2.80
C ALA A 370 -11.39 -35.11 -4.23
N GLU A 371 -12.16 -34.67 -5.22
CA GLU A 371 -11.75 -34.64 -6.63
C GLU A 371 -10.58 -33.68 -6.84
N ARG A 372 -10.67 -32.44 -6.33
CA ARG A 372 -9.59 -31.44 -6.44
C ARG A 372 -8.33 -31.90 -5.73
N GLU A 373 -8.45 -32.46 -4.53
CA GLU A 373 -7.33 -33.04 -3.77
C GLU A 373 -6.65 -34.18 -4.54
N HIS A 374 -7.46 -35.07 -5.15
CA HIS A 374 -6.92 -36.17 -5.96
C HIS A 374 -6.11 -35.67 -7.16
N ILE A 375 -6.62 -34.67 -7.90
CA ILE A 375 -5.93 -34.05 -9.02
C ILE A 375 -4.59 -33.45 -8.56
N GLY A 376 -4.63 -32.64 -7.50
CA GLY A 376 -3.44 -32.02 -6.94
C GLY A 376 -2.42 -33.02 -6.42
N GLN A 377 -2.87 -34.06 -5.68
CA GLN A 377 -1.98 -35.10 -5.13
C GLN A 377 -1.32 -35.93 -6.22
N LYS A 378 -2.06 -36.22 -7.32
CA LYS A 378 -1.51 -36.92 -8.48
C LYS A 378 -0.40 -36.08 -9.13
N LEU A 379 -0.64 -34.81 -9.39
CA LEU A 379 0.38 -33.92 -9.96
C LEU A 379 1.60 -33.83 -9.05
N LEU A 380 1.44 -33.66 -7.72
CA LEU A 380 2.57 -33.64 -6.78
C LEU A 380 3.36 -34.96 -6.79
N GLY A 381 2.74 -36.10 -7.09
CA GLY A 381 3.40 -37.39 -7.26
C GLY A 381 4.27 -37.48 -8.51
N ASP A 382 3.96 -36.70 -9.54
CA ASP A 382 4.69 -36.64 -10.80
C ASP A 382 5.82 -35.56 -10.78
N LEU A 383 5.82 -34.66 -9.78
CA LEU A 383 6.84 -33.62 -9.61
C LEU A 383 8.00 -34.08 -8.75
N GLU A 384 9.19 -33.53 -9.01
CA GLU A 384 10.41 -33.82 -8.25
C GLU A 384 10.44 -32.96 -6.96
N LEU A 385 9.81 -33.48 -5.89
CA LEU A 385 9.79 -32.85 -4.59
C LEU A 385 11.02 -33.20 -3.75
N PHE A 386 11.52 -32.26 -2.95
CA PHE A 386 12.57 -32.49 -1.95
C PHE A 386 12.13 -33.49 -0.85
N LYS A 387 10.82 -33.42 -0.48
CA LYS A 387 10.19 -34.37 0.46
C LYS A 387 8.78 -34.71 -0.05
N PRO A 388 8.30 -35.94 0.21
CA PRO A 388 6.92 -36.29 -0.08
C PRO A 388 5.94 -35.32 0.62
N SER A 389 4.87 -34.93 -0.08
CA SER A 389 3.86 -34.00 0.42
C SER A 389 2.46 -34.59 0.27
N ALA A 390 1.59 -34.30 1.21
CA ALA A 390 0.20 -34.74 1.19
C ALA A 390 -0.72 -33.60 1.67
N PHE A 391 -1.90 -33.53 1.10
CA PHE A 391 -2.93 -32.57 1.51
C PHE A 391 -3.54 -32.95 2.87
N SER A 392 -3.95 -31.94 3.64
CA SER A 392 -4.63 -32.12 4.92
C SER A 392 -5.86 -31.18 4.99
N THR A 393 -6.96 -31.76 5.44
CA THR A 393 -8.20 -31.02 5.81
C THR A 393 -8.22 -30.66 7.29
N GLN A 394 -7.24 -31.14 8.08
CA GLN A 394 -7.15 -30.89 9.51
C GLN A 394 -6.86 -29.41 9.79
N THR A 395 -7.67 -28.80 10.65
CA THR A 395 -7.55 -27.36 10.97
C THR A 395 -6.17 -27.00 11.53
N ALA A 396 -5.56 -27.87 12.33
CA ALA A 396 -4.25 -27.64 12.92
C ALA A 396 -3.15 -27.51 11.83
N ASP A 397 -3.12 -28.48 10.89
CA ASP A 397 -2.13 -28.48 9.81
C ASP A 397 -2.30 -27.28 8.88
N ARG A 398 -3.55 -26.97 8.53
CA ARG A 398 -3.88 -25.83 7.70
C ARG A 398 -3.50 -24.50 8.37
N ASN A 399 -3.81 -24.35 9.66
CA ASN A 399 -3.40 -23.16 10.41
C ASN A 399 -1.89 -23.01 10.48
N SER A 400 -1.14 -24.09 10.72
CA SER A 400 0.31 -24.09 10.73
C SER A 400 0.89 -23.62 9.38
N ALA A 401 0.37 -24.15 8.25
CA ALA A 401 0.78 -23.73 6.91
C ALA A 401 0.52 -22.23 6.66
N TRP A 402 -0.67 -21.75 7.02
CA TRP A 402 -1.02 -20.35 6.85
C TRP A 402 -0.31 -19.40 7.81
N GLN A 403 -0.04 -19.82 9.05
CA GLN A 403 0.77 -19.02 9.99
C GLN A 403 2.19 -18.86 9.50
N PHE A 404 2.78 -19.93 8.95
CA PHE A 404 4.08 -19.86 8.29
C PHE A 404 4.07 -18.79 7.21
N ARG A 405 3.15 -18.87 6.23
CA ARG A 405 3.11 -17.92 5.10
C ARG A 405 2.81 -16.48 5.54
N LYS A 406 1.78 -16.27 6.36
CA LYS A 406 1.36 -14.93 6.82
C LYS A 406 2.37 -14.29 7.79
N GLY A 407 3.12 -15.09 8.53
CA GLY A 407 4.10 -14.62 9.51
C GLY A 407 5.42 -14.17 8.93
N LEU A 408 5.73 -14.50 7.67
CA LEU A 408 7.05 -14.28 7.06
C LEU A 408 7.47 -12.80 7.09
N TYR A 409 6.65 -11.91 6.53
CA TYR A 409 6.96 -10.47 6.49
C TYR A 409 7.33 -9.94 7.88
N ALA A 410 6.53 -10.28 8.87
CA ALA A 410 6.71 -9.80 10.23
C ALA A 410 8.04 -10.28 10.85
N LYS A 411 8.39 -11.55 10.65
CA LYS A 411 9.62 -12.13 11.20
C LYS A 411 10.87 -11.58 10.51
N VAL A 412 10.85 -11.49 9.18
CA VAL A 412 11.95 -10.91 8.40
C VAL A 412 12.15 -9.43 8.77
N ALA A 413 11.06 -8.66 8.76
CA ALA A 413 11.11 -7.25 9.14
C ALA A 413 11.60 -7.02 10.58
N LYS A 414 11.30 -7.95 11.51
CA LYS A 414 11.78 -7.90 12.89
C LYS A 414 13.28 -8.22 13.02
N ALA A 415 13.80 -9.11 12.18
CA ALA A 415 15.19 -9.55 12.24
C ALA A 415 16.19 -8.51 11.70
N ARG A 416 15.70 -7.48 10.98
CA ARG A 416 16.55 -6.46 10.37
C ARG A 416 17.38 -5.69 11.39
N PRO A 417 18.59 -5.22 11.04
CA PRO A 417 19.39 -4.35 11.91
C PRO A 417 18.65 -3.06 12.26
N SER A 418 18.84 -2.58 13.49
CA SER A 418 18.30 -1.29 13.93
C SER A 418 18.84 -0.14 13.06
N GLY A 419 18.00 0.85 12.77
CA GLY A 419 18.36 1.98 11.89
C GLY A 419 18.23 1.68 10.40
N THR A 420 17.66 0.53 10.02
CA THR A 420 17.37 0.17 8.62
C THR A 420 15.87 0.21 8.32
N THR A 421 15.55 0.28 7.04
CA THR A 421 14.18 0.23 6.51
C THR A 421 13.94 -1.12 5.85
N ALA A 422 12.80 -1.74 6.14
CA ALA A 422 12.31 -2.88 5.39
C ALA A 422 11.54 -2.36 4.17
N LEU A 423 12.02 -2.67 2.97
CA LEU A 423 11.42 -2.32 1.70
C LEU A 423 10.70 -3.56 1.16
N LEU A 424 9.39 -3.49 1.07
CA LEU A 424 8.58 -4.54 0.47
C LEU A 424 8.14 -4.09 -0.92
N GLU A 425 8.71 -4.71 -1.93
CA GLU A 425 8.35 -4.50 -3.33
C GLU A 425 7.39 -5.59 -3.83
N ASP A 426 6.73 -5.31 -4.95
CA ASP A 426 5.60 -6.06 -5.41
C ASP A 426 5.50 -5.99 -6.94
N VAL A 427 5.68 -7.11 -7.62
CA VAL A 427 5.64 -7.19 -9.08
C VAL A 427 4.77 -8.35 -9.53
N ALA A 428 4.26 -8.27 -10.76
CA ALA A 428 3.58 -9.40 -11.39
C ALA A 428 4.15 -9.66 -12.78
N VAL A 429 4.30 -10.94 -13.13
CA VAL A 429 4.68 -11.38 -14.48
C VAL A 429 3.76 -12.53 -14.90
N PRO A 430 3.62 -12.82 -16.20
CA PRO A 430 2.97 -14.07 -16.62
C PRO A 430 3.59 -15.28 -15.91
N VAL A 431 2.76 -16.21 -15.46
CA VAL A 431 3.20 -17.34 -14.59
C VAL A 431 4.35 -18.12 -15.24
N GLU A 432 4.33 -18.26 -16.56
CA GLU A 432 5.37 -18.95 -17.36
C GLU A 432 6.72 -18.22 -17.34
N ARG A 433 6.74 -16.93 -16.99
CA ARG A 433 7.95 -16.11 -16.88
C ARG A 433 8.52 -16.08 -15.46
N LEU A 434 7.75 -16.56 -14.47
CA LEU A 434 8.07 -16.36 -13.07
C LEU A 434 9.40 -16.99 -12.67
N ALA A 435 9.73 -18.17 -13.18
CA ALA A 435 11.00 -18.86 -12.88
C ALA A 435 12.22 -18.01 -13.28
N ASN A 436 12.21 -17.48 -14.50
CA ASN A 436 13.30 -16.64 -14.99
C ASN A 436 13.36 -15.29 -14.27
N THR A 437 12.20 -14.72 -13.94
CA THR A 437 12.12 -13.46 -13.18
C THR A 437 12.69 -13.60 -11.77
N CYS A 438 12.35 -14.69 -11.07
CA CYS A 438 12.92 -14.96 -9.74
C CYS A 438 14.44 -15.16 -9.80
N ALA A 439 14.95 -15.86 -10.81
CA ALA A 439 16.39 -16.02 -11.01
C ALA A 439 17.08 -14.68 -11.26
N GLY A 440 16.52 -13.84 -12.15
CA GLY A 440 17.03 -12.49 -12.41
C GLY A 440 17.02 -11.60 -11.16
N LEU A 441 15.95 -11.65 -10.34
CA LEU A 441 15.91 -10.93 -9.07
C LEU A 441 17.00 -11.37 -8.10
N GLN A 442 17.28 -12.66 -7.98
CA GLN A 442 18.38 -13.16 -7.15
C GLN A 442 19.74 -12.61 -7.63
N GLU A 443 19.98 -12.60 -8.96
CA GLU A 443 21.19 -11.99 -9.54
C GLU A 443 21.29 -10.50 -9.22
N LEU A 444 20.18 -9.76 -9.26
CA LEU A 444 20.14 -8.34 -8.88
C LEU A 444 20.40 -8.14 -7.39
N PHE A 445 19.89 -9.00 -6.52
CA PHE A 445 20.18 -8.93 -5.08
C PHE A 445 21.67 -9.12 -4.82
N ASP A 446 22.27 -10.15 -5.40
CA ASP A 446 23.70 -10.48 -5.24
C ASP A 446 24.58 -9.33 -5.77
N SER A 447 24.28 -8.78 -6.96
CA SER A 447 25.06 -7.72 -7.59
C SER A 447 24.98 -6.38 -6.86
N ASN A 448 23.87 -6.13 -6.13
CA ASN A 448 23.66 -4.92 -5.34
C ASN A 448 23.91 -5.11 -3.83
N GLY A 449 24.37 -6.29 -3.40
CA GLY A 449 24.74 -6.58 -2.01
C GLY A 449 23.52 -6.68 -1.07
N TYR A 450 22.36 -7.13 -1.55
CA TYR A 450 21.17 -7.45 -0.75
C TYR A 450 21.12 -8.92 -0.36
N GLU A 451 22.15 -9.41 0.33
CA GLU A 451 22.35 -10.84 0.66
C GLU A 451 21.22 -11.46 1.50
N GLU A 452 20.47 -10.64 2.26
CA GLU A 452 19.36 -11.08 3.12
C GLU A 452 17.98 -10.85 2.48
N ALA A 453 17.94 -10.63 1.17
CA ALA A 453 16.68 -10.46 0.44
C ALA A 453 15.84 -11.75 0.50
N VAL A 454 14.52 -11.59 0.56
CA VAL A 454 13.57 -12.70 0.67
C VAL A 454 12.54 -12.59 -0.43
N ILE A 455 12.27 -13.68 -1.16
CA ILE A 455 11.20 -13.77 -2.18
C ILE A 455 10.06 -14.64 -1.65
N PHE A 456 8.85 -14.10 -1.70
CA PHE A 456 7.61 -14.81 -1.42
C PHE A 456 6.47 -14.20 -2.21
N GLY A 457 5.32 -14.86 -2.33
CA GLY A 457 4.20 -14.19 -3.01
C GLY A 457 3.09 -15.10 -3.50
N HIS A 458 2.14 -14.48 -4.19
CA HIS A 458 0.93 -15.09 -4.75
C HIS A 458 1.25 -15.68 -6.12
N ALA A 459 2.00 -16.78 -6.13
CA ALA A 459 2.57 -17.35 -7.35
C ALA A 459 1.52 -17.84 -8.36
N LYS A 460 0.30 -18.15 -7.90
CA LYS A 460 -0.84 -18.45 -8.77
C LYS A 460 -1.09 -17.34 -9.81
N ASP A 461 -0.93 -16.09 -9.39
CA ASP A 461 -1.22 -14.91 -10.18
C ASP A 461 0.07 -14.31 -10.80
N GLY A 462 1.20 -15.03 -10.75
CA GLY A 462 2.49 -14.50 -11.16
C GLY A 462 2.99 -13.33 -10.32
N ASN A 463 2.34 -13.07 -9.19
CA ASN A 463 2.66 -11.96 -8.29
C ASN A 463 3.63 -12.42 -7.20
N ILE A 464 4.75 -11.76 -7.14
CA ILE A 464 5.77 -11.97 -6.10
C ILE A 464 6.07 -10.69 -5.37
N HIS A 465 6.33 -10.85 -4.08
CA HIS A 465 6.90 -9.83 -3.23
C HIS A 465 8.35 -10.16 -2.95
N PHE A 466 9.17 -9.15 -2.79
CA PHE A 466 10.49 -9.33 -2.23
C PHE A 466 10.77 -8.26 -1.19
N LEU A 467 11.48 -8.67 -0.14
CA LEU A 467 11.82 -7.80 0.98
C LEU A 467 13.31 -7.52 0.95
N LEU A 468 13.65 -6.25 0.86
CA LEU A 468 15.01 -5.74 1.01
C LEU A 468 15.16 -5.03 2.35
N THR A 469 16.40 -5.03 2.86
CA THR A 469 16.76 -4.21 4.01
C THR A 469 17.80 -3.20 3.57
N ASP A 470 17.49 -1.91 3.70
CA ASP A 470 18.41 -0.85 3.32
C ASP A 470 18.46 0.28 4.36
N ARG A 471 19.51 1.08 4.28
CA ARG A 471 19.70 2.29 5.06
C ARG A 471 19.83 3.46 4.09
N PHE A 472 18.87 4.38 4.13
CA PHE A 472 18.84 5.55 3.22
C PHE A 472 19.72 6.73 3.67
N GLU A 473 20.68 6.50 4.52
CA GLU A 473 21.62 7.50 4.97
C GLU A 473 22.84 7.55 4.05
N GLY A 474 23.09 8.72 3.44
CA GLY A 474 24.22 8.95 2.54
C GLY A 474 23.92 8.66 1.06
N GLU A 475 24.69 9.32 0.19
CA GLU A 475 24.49 9.24 -1.27
C GLU A 475 24.72 7.84 -1.86
N ASP A 476 25.65 7.07 -1.32
CA ASP A 476 26.01 5.76 -1.89
C ASP A 476 24.87 4.74 -1.70
N ASN A 477 24.17 4.78 -0.56
CA ASN A 477 23.01 3.93 -0.34
C ASN A 477 21.84 4.30 -1.26
N LEU A 478 21.58 5.60 -1.46
CA LEU A 478 20.57 6.06 -2.40
C LEU A 478 20.93 5.70 -3.85
N LYS A 479 22.19 5.82 -4.25
CA LYS A 479 22.66 5.39 -5.57
C LYS A 479 22.47 3.89 -5.78
N ARG A 480 22.79 3.08 -4.78
CA ARG A 480 22.57 1.62 -4.82
C ARG A 480 21.10 1.28 -5.01
N TYR A 481 20.21 1.87 -4.21
CA TYR A 481 18.77 1.65 -4.32
C TYR A 481 18.22 2.11 -5.67
N ASN A 482 18.67 3.28 -6.16
CA ASN A 482 18.28 3.78 -7.47
C ASN A 482 18.71 2.84 -8.61
N SER A 483 19.98 2.39 -8.60
CA SER A 483 20.49 1.43 -9.60
C SER A 483 19.73 0.12 -9.57
N PHE A 484 19.51 -0.46 -8.38
CA PHE A 484 18.72 -1.66 -8.21
C PHE A 484 17.30 -1.49 -8.77
N THR A 485 16.66 -0.34 -8.50
CA THR A 485 15.29 -0.06 -8.96
C THR A 485 15.24 0.00 -10.49
N ASP A 486 16.18 0.68 -11.13
CA ASP A 486 16.25 0.76 -12.60
C ASP A 486 16.44 -0.61 -13.25
N ASP A 487 17.37 -1.43 -12.73
CA ASP A 487 17.64 -2.79 -13.23
C ASP A 487 16.44 -3.72 -13.02
N MET A 488 15.76 -3.60 -11.87
CA MET A 488 14.53 -4.34 -11.57
C MET A 488 13.40 -3.95 -12.54
N VAL A 489 13.24 -2.66 -12.83
CA VAL A 489 12.26 -2.18 -13.81
C VAL A 489 12.52 -2.78 -15.19
N ASP A 490 13.77 -2.81 -15.64
CA ASP A 490 14.14 -3.42 -16.94
C ASP A 490 13.86 -4.93 -16.94
N LEU A 491 14.20 -5.64 -15.87
CA LEU A 491 13.93 -7.08 -15.72
C LEU A 491 12.43 -7.38 -15.86
N ILE A 492 11.58 -6.66 -15.11
CA ILE A 492 10.14 -6.91 -15.07
C ILE A 492 9.46 -6.56 -16.39
N LEU A 493 9.81 -5.41 -16.99
CA LEU A 493 9.22 -5.01 -18.26
C LEU A 493 9.65 -5.92 -19.41
N SER A 494 10.91 -6.43 -19.41
CA SER A 494 11.37 -7.41 -20.39
C SER A 494 10.65 -8.77 -20.26
N ALA A 495 10.15 -9.08 -19.08
CA ALA A 495 9.29 -10.25 -18.82
C ALA A 495 7.79 -10.00 -19.12
N GLU A 496 7.44 -8.86 -19.75
CA GLU A 496 6.06 -8.45 -20.03
C GLU A 496 5.19 -8.29 -18.76
N GLY A 497 5.84 -7.93 -17.63
CA GLY A 497 5.23 -7.81 -16.32
C GLY A 497 4.71 -6.42 -15.99
N ASN A 498 4.17 -6.31 -14.77
CA ASN A 498 3.72 -5.08 -14.12
C ASN A 498 4.63 -4.75 -12.93
N LEU A 499 5.05 -3.50 -12.84
CA LEU A 499 5.96 -3.00 -11.80
C LEU A 499 5.31 -2.93 -10.42
N LYS A 500 3.98 -2.90 -10.36
CA LYS A 500 3.17 -3.04 -9.13
C LYS A 500 1.96 -3.91 -9.41
N ALA A 501 1.85 -4.98 -8.64
CA ALA A 501 0.74 -5.93 -8.76
C ALA A 501 -0.46 -5.51 -7.90
N GLU A 502 -0.23 -5.16 -6.61
CA GLU A 502 -1.29 -4.89 -5.65
C GLU A 502 -0.99 -3.77 -4.64
N HIS A 503 0.27 -3.28 -4.51
CA HIS A 503 0.61 -2.25 -3.50
C HIS A 503 0.39 -0.81 -3.96
N GLY A 504 0.01 -0.61 -5.23
CA GLY A 504 -0.17 0.70 -5.84
C GLY A 504 1.12 1.29 -6.40
N THR A 505 0.99 2.15 -7.40
CA THR A 505 2.11 2.90 -8.00
C THR A 505 2.81 3.77 -6.95
N GLY A 506 2.03 4.54 -6.20
CA GLY A 506 2.51 5.47 -5.20
C GLY A 506 3.48 6.50 -5.75
N ARG A 507 4.38 6.97 -4.88
CA ARG A 507 5.57 7.75 -5.24
C ARG A 507 6.70 6.83 -5.70
N ALA A 508 6.69 5.59 -5.24
CA ALA A 508 7.76 4.63 -5.48
C ALA A 508 7.93 4.28 -6.98
N MET A 509 6.83 4.19 -7.72
CA MET A 509 6.87 3.80 -9.13
C MET A 509 6.28 4.87 -10.08
N ALA A 510 5.89 6.04 -9.59
CA ALA A 510 5.38 7.13 -10.43
C ALA A 510 6.32 7.49 -11.60
N PRO A 511 7.66 7.60 -11.42
CA PRO A 511 8.58 7.89 -12.52
C PRO A 511 8.62 6.82 -13.63
N PHE A 512 8.17 5.60 -13.34
CA PHE A 512 8.28 4.46 -14.25
C PHE A 512 6.99 4.12 -15.00
N VAL A 513 5.88 4.84 -14.72
CA VAL A 513 4.59 4.60 -15.39
C VAL A 513 4.68 4.78 -16.90
N ARG A 514 5.40 5.83 -17.38
CA ARG A 514 5.65 6.06 -18.80
C ARG A 514 6.43 4.91 -19.43
N ARG A 515 7.38 4.29 -18.73
CA ARG A 515 8.17 3.14 -19.25
C ARG A 515 7.29 1.91 -19.43
N GLN A 516 6.30 1.68 -18.56
CA GLN A 516 5.39 0.54 -18.69
C GLN A 516 4.34 0.73 -19.77
N TYR A 517 3.77 1.94 -19.92
CA TYR A 517 2.61 2.17 -20.79
C TYR A 517 2.93 2.87 -22.13
N GLY A 518 4.12 3.44 -22.25
CA GLY A 518 4.48 4.26 -23.42
C GLY A 518 3.89 5.67 -23.35
N ASP A 519 4.33 6.51 -24.29
CA ASP A 519 4.00 7.95 -24.30
C ASP A 519 2.50 8.20 -24.48
N GLU A 520 1.86 7.48 -25.40
CA GLU A 520 0.44 7.67 -25.76
C GLU A 520 -0.50 7.45 -24.56
N LEU A 521 -0.35 6.33 -23.85
CA LEU A 521 -1.20 6.03 -22.68
C LEU A 521 -0.81 6.87 -21.47
N TYR A 522 0.45 7.28 -21.34
CA TYR A 522 0.88 8.21 -20.31
C TYR A 522 0.25 9.61 -20.51
N GLU A 523 0.21 10.11 -21.77
CA GLU A 523 -0.52 11.34 -22.08
C GLU A 523 -2.02 11.22 -21.78
N VAL A 524 -2.65 10.09 -22.09
CA VAL A 524 -4.06 9.82 -21.71
C VAL A 524 -4.25 9.95 -20.21
N MET A 525 -3.33 9.41 -19.41
CA MET A 525 -3.38 9.52 -17.94
C MET A 525 -3.20 10.98 -17.48
N GLN A 526 -2.29 11.74 -18.09
CA GLN A 526 -2.08 13.15 -17.77
C GLN A 526 -3.31 13.99 -18.12
N GLU A 527 -3.91 13.78 -19.30
CA GLU A 527 -5.12 14.48 -19.72
C GLU A 527 -6.33 14.12 -18.85
N LEU A 528 -6.44 12.86 -18.41
CA LEU A 528 -7.45 12.42 -17.45
C LEU A 528 -7.29 13.16 -16.11
N LYS A 529 -6.09 13.15 -15.54
CA LYS A 529 -5.78 13.87 -14.29
C LYS A 529 -6.12 15.35 -14.41
N GLN A 530 -5.68 16.00 -15.49
CA GLN A 530 -5.95 17.42 -15.74
C GLN A 530 -7.44 17.74 -15.90
N ALA A 531 -8.21 16.82 -16.48
CA ALA A 531 -9.65 17.01 -16.67
C ALA A 531 -10.43 16.93 -15.35
N ILE A 532 -10.03 16.03 -14.45
CA ILE A 532 -10.68 15.83 -13.15
C ILE A 532 -10.17 16.84 -12.11
N ASP A 533 -8.87 17.06 -12.07
CA ASP A 533 -8.18 17.91 -11.10
C ASP A 533 -7.32 18.98 -11.81
N PRO A 534 -7.96 20.00 -12.40
CA PRO A 534 -7.25 21.02 -13.18
C PRO A 534 -6.29 21.90 -12.35
N ARG A 535 -6.44 21.92 -11.02
CA ARG A 535 -5.53 22.62 -10.11
C ARG A 535 -4.40 21.73 -9.58
N GLY A 536 -4.45 20.42 -9.85
CA GLY A 536 -3.46 19.47 -9.39
C GLY A 536 -3.38 19.34 -7.86
N ILE A 537 -4.48 19.58 -7.14
CA ILE A 537 -4.47 19.60 -5.68
C ILE A 537 -4.41 18.21 -5.07
N LEU A 538 -4.99 17.18 -5.73
CA LEU A 538 -5.10 15.84 -5.16
C LEU A 538 -3.81 15.04 -5.34
N ASN A 539 -3.15 14.79 -4.23
CA ASN A 539 -2.04 13.87 -4.03
C ASN A 539 -0.93 13.97 -5.11
N PRO A 540 -0.34 15.16 -5.35
CA PRO A 540 0.67 15.35 -6.39
C PRO A 540 1.90 14.47 -6.16
N GLY A 541 2.55 14.04 -7.26
CA GLY A 541 3.70 13.13 -7.24
C GLY A 541 3.35 11.67 -6.95
N VAL A 542 2.05 11.32 -6.97
CA VAL A 542 1.54 9.95 -6.86
C VAL A 542 0.93 9.55 -8.20
N ILE A 543 1.23 8.35 -8.68
CA ILE A 543 0.88 7.79 -9.99
C ILE A 543 1.61 8.48 -11.15
N LEU A 544 1.58 9.80 -11.21
CA LEU A 544 2.22 10.58 -12.27
C LEU A 544 3.27 11.50 -11.66
N ASP A 545 4.51 11.33 -12.08
CA ASP A 545 5.63 12.21 -11.78
C ASP A 545 6.63 12.16 -12.94
N GLU A 546 7.12 13.33 -13.35
CA GLU A 546 8.10 13.44 -14.43
C GLU A 546 9.54 13.52 -13.92
N ASP A 547 9.72 13.72 -12.60
CA ASP A 547 11.05 13.68 -11.99
C ASP A 547 11.55 12.24 -11.88
N PRO A 548 12.59 11.83 -12.60
CA PRO A 548 13.12 10.47 -12.56
C PRO A 548 13.66 10.08 -11.17
N ALA A 549 13.95 11.06 -10.31
CA ALA A 549 14.47 10.87 -8.97
C ALA A 549 13.37 10.96 -7.87
N ALA A 550 12.10 11.13 -8.23
CA ALA A 550 11.01 11.27 -7.26
C ALA A 550 10.94 10.10 -6.27
N HIS A 551 11.22 8.87 -6.74
CA HIS A 551 11.16 7.65 -5.93
C HIS A 551 12.23 7.57 -4.83
N ILE A 552 13.33 8.31 -4.92
CA ILE A 552 14.39 8.42 -3.89
C ILE A 552 14.31 9.71 -3.08
N SER A 553 13.29 10.54 -3.32
CA SER A 553 13.08 11.82 -2.62
C SER A 553 12.26 11.63 -1.33
N ASN A 554 12.54 12.41 -0.29
CA ASN A 554 11.83 12.39 0.99
C ASN A 554 11.77 11.02 1.69
N VAL A 555 12.81 10.20 1.51
CA VAL A 555 12.90 8.89 2.15
C VAL A 555 13.10 9.00 3.67
N LYS A 556 12.52 8.06 4.42
CA LYS A 556 12.67 7.98 5.87
C LYS A 556 14.10 7.66 6.26
N LEU A 557 14.63 8.45 7.17
CA LEU A 557 15.72 8.02 8.03
C LEU A 557 15.10 7.41 9.28
N ASN A 558 15.38 6.16 9.57
CA ASN A 558 14.89 5.47 10.76
C ASN A 558 15.96 5.50 11.87
N PRO A 559 16.12 6.63 12.62
CA PRO A 559 17.11 6.69 13.66
C PRO A 559 16.80 5.66 14.76
N THR A 560 17.85 5.08 15.32
CA THR A 560 17.73 4.26 16.52
C THR A 560 17.25 5.14 17.67
N VAL A 561 16.19 4.74 18.36
CA VAL A 561 15.58 5.51 19.45
C VAL A 561 15.53 4.70 20.74
N GLU A 562 14.84 3.56 20.70
CA GLU A 562 14.56 2.70 21.84
C GLU A 562 14.51 1.26 21.37
N GLU A 563 15.29 0.38 21.97
CA GLU A 563 15.38 -1.03 21.58
C GLU A 563 14.00 -1.70 21.43
N GLU A 564 13.05 -1.37 22.31
CA GLU A 564 11.71 -1.99 22.31
C GLU A 564 10.85 -1.58 21.10
N ILE A 565 11.17 -0.47 20.42
CA ILE A 565 10.35 0.06 19.34
C ILE A 565 11.08 0.21 18.00
N ASP A 566 12.40 0.04 17.95
CA ASP A 566 13.20 0.26 16.74
C ASP A 566 12.84 -0.66 15.58
N THR A 567 12.32 -1.86 15.88
CA THR A 567 11.85 -2.80 14.85
C THR A 567 10.48 -2.40 14.24
N CYS A 568 9.87 -1.28 14.64
CA CYS A 568 8.60 -0.81 14.07
C CYS A 568 8.74 -0.53 12.58
N VAL A 569 7.83 -1.08 11.78
CA VAL A 569 7.68 -0.83 10.33
C VAL A 569 6.56 0.14 10.00
N GLU A 570 5.96 0.77 11.00
CA GLU A 570 4.89 1.79 10.86
C GLU A 570 3.66 1.33 10.06
N CYS A 571 3.38 0.03 10.04
CA CYS A 571 2.31 -0.59 9.25
C CYS A 571 0.86 -0.24 9.68
N GLY A 572 0.65 0.31 10.88
CA GLY A 572 -0.66 0.77 11.34
C GLY A 572 -1.58 -0.29 11.99
N TYR A 573 -1.21 -1.57 12.03
CA TYR A 573 -2.05 -2.65 12.60
C TYR A 573 -2.45 -2.42 14.07
N CYS A 574 -1.65 -1.70 14.82
CA CYS A 574 -1.92 -1.36 16.22
C CYS A 574 -2.94 -0.23 16.41
N GLU A 575 -3.29 0.53 15.36
CA GLU A 575 -4.17 1.69 15.50
C GLU A 575 -5.64 1.34 15.74
N PRO A 576 -6.26 0.39 15.00
CA PRO A 576 -7.68 0.05 15.21
C PRO A 576 -7.99 -0.43 16.63
N VAL A 577 -7.04 -1.09 17.31
CA VAL A 577 -7.22 -1.67 18.65
C VAL A 577 -6.84 -0.71 19.78
N CYS A 578 -6.28 0.46 19.47
CA CYS A 578 -5.84 1.41 20.51
C CYS A 578 -7.02 2.19 21.09
N PRO A 579 -7.22 2.18 22.43
CA PRO A 579 -8.27 2.98 23.06
C PRO A 579 -8.13 4.49 22.87
N SER A 580 -6.88 4.98 22.64
CA SER A 580 -6.59 6.41 22.48
C SER A 580 -6.74 6.92 21.05
N LYS A 581 -7.08 6.06 20.07
CA LYS A 581 -7.03 6.41 18.64
C LYS A 581 -7.90 7.60 18.22
N ASP A 582 -9.00 7.81 18.93
CA ASP A 582 -9.94 8.91 18.64
C ASP A 582 -9.74 10.12 19.59
N LEU A 583 -8.76 10.05 20.50
CA LEU A 583 -8.44 11.09 21.47
C LEU A 583 -7.12 11.79 21.19
N THR A 584 -6.03 11.01 21.10
CA THR A 584 -4.66 11.51 21.00
C THR A 584 -3.84 10.61 20.07
N LEU A 585 -2.56 10.31 20.43
CA LEU A 585 -1.68 9.48 19.62
C LEU A 585 -2.02 7.98 19.72
N THR A 586 -1.94 7.29 18.60
CA THR A 586 -1.95 5.83 18.48
C THR A 586 -0.55 5.26 18.78
N PRO A 587 -0.40 3.92 18.94
CA PRO A 587 0.92 3.33 19.15
C PRO A 587 1.91 3.63 18.04
N ARG A 588 1.52 3.53 16.73
CA ARG A 588 2.37 3.93 15.60
C ARG A 588 2.79 5.39 15.72
N GLN A 589 1.84 6.29 15.94
CA GLN A 589 2.08 7.72 16.04
C GLN A 589 3.04 8.07 17.19
N ARG A 590 2.93 7.40 18.35
CA ARG A 590 3.89 7.57 19.46
C ARG A 590 5.31 7.24 19.02
N ILE A 591 5.51 6.20 18.24
CA ILE A 591 6.83 5.79 17.73
C ILE A 591 7.34 6.79 16.70
N VAL A 592 6.48 7.21 15.73
CA VAL A 592 6.84 8.21 14.71
C VAL A 592 7.31 9.52 15.35
N VAL A 593 6.59 10.02 16.36
CA VAL A 593 6.99 11.25 17.10
C VAL A 593 8.33 11.07 17.80
N ARG A 594 8.60 9.91 18.42
CA ARG A 594 9.90 9.63 19.05
C ARG A 594 11.04 9.63 18.04
N ARG A 595 10.83 9.04 16.86
CA ARG A 595 11.81 9.05 15.76
C ARG A 595 12.07 10.47 15.24
N ALA A 596 11.02 11.26 15.05
CA ALA A 596 11.15 12.66 14.64
C ALA A 596 11.90 13.50 15.67
N ARG A 597 11.62 13.30 16.96
CA ARG A 597 12.35 13.93 18.04
C ARG A 597 13.84 13.58 18.03
N ALA A 598 14.18 12.28 17.88
CA ALA A 598 15.57 11.84 17.81
C ALA A 598 16.31 12.40 16.59
N LYS A 599 15.62 12.47 15.43
CA LYS A 599 16.15 13.11 14.22
C LYS A 599 16.46 14.59 14.47
N ALA A 600 15.53 15.34 15.07
CA ALA A 600 15.72 16.76 15.40
C ALA A 600 16.89 16.96 16.38
N GLU A 601 17.00 16.12 17.40
CA GLU A 601 18.11 16.16 18.36
C GLU A 601 19.46 15.90 17.67
N GLY A 602 19.53 14.90 16.80
CA GLY A 602 20.74 14.61 16.00
C GLY A 602 21.14 15.73 15.04
N GLN A 603 20.18 16.56 14.62
CA GLN A 603 20.38 17.74 13.78
C GLN A 603 20.65 19.03 14.59
N GLY A 604 20.59 18.97 15.94
CA GLY A 604 20.74 20.13 16.80
C GLY A 604 19.54 21.08 16.83
N ASP A 605 18.36 20.63 16.33
CA ASP A 605 17.12 21.41 16.37
C ASP A 605 16.41 21.21 17.71
N TYR A 606 16.95 21.83 18.75
CA TYR A 606 16.42 21.74 20.11
C TYR A 606 15.08 22.47 20.28
N ALA A 607 14.69 23.35 19.37
CA ALA A 607 13.38 24.00 19.40
C ALA A 607 12.28 22.97 19.08
N THR A 608 12.43 22.21 18.00
CA THR A 608 11.57 21.07 17.66
C THR A 608 11.54 20.02 18.77
N VAL A 609 12.70 19.67 19.35
CA VAL A 609 12.77 18.72 20.47
C VAL A 609 11.92 19.19 21.64
N ALA A 610 12.05 20.44 22.07
CA ALA A 610 11.31 20.99 23.21
C ALA A 610 9.80 21.05 22.97
N GLU A 611 9.37 21.40 21.75
CA GLU A 611 7.95 21.45 21.39
C GLU A 611 7.34 20.04 21.38
N LEU A 612 8.01 19.06 20.76
CA LEU A 612 7.55 17.68 20.74
C LEU A 612 7.51 17.06 22.15
N ASP A 613 8.54 17.27 22.98
CA ASP A 613 8.59 16.73 24.35
C ASP A 613 7.46 17.30 25.22
N LYS A 614 7.15 18.59 25.10
CA LYS A 614 6.06 19.26 25.82
C LYS A 614 4.70 18.59 25.53
N ASP A 615 4.38 18.39 24.27
CA ASP A 615 3.08 17.83 23.88
C ASP A 615 3.03 16.31 24.07
N TYR A 616 4.17 15.62 23.92
CA TYR A 616 4.28 14.17 24.09
C TYR A 616 3.98 13.73 25.52
N GLU A 617 4.23 14.59 26.52
CA GLU A 617 3.93 14.29 27.93
C GLU A 617 2.47 13.90 28.10
N TYR A 618 1.54 14.70 27.57
CA TYR A 618 0.12 14.37 27.62
C TYR A 618 -0.27 13.35 26.54
N MET A 619 -0.03 13.69 25.28
CA MET A 619 -0.57 12.93 24.14
C MET A 619 0.09 11.55 23.94
N GLY A 620 1.36 11.44 24.25
CA GLY A 620 2.15 10.22 24.12
C GLY A 620 2.10 9.35 25.36
N LYS A 621 2.45 9.93 26.53
CA LYS A 621 2.61 9.19 27.78
C LYS A 621 1.30 9.05 28.56
N GLN A 622 0.65 10.17 28.96
CA GLN A 622 -0.48 10.13 29.91
C GLN A 622 -1.74 9.47 29.33
N THR A 623 -2.03 9.61 28.04
CA THR A 623 -3.21 9.07 27.40
C THR A 623 -3.06 7.62 26.93
N CYS A 624 -1.90 6.99 27.08
CA CYS A 624 -1.77 5.56 26.80
C CYS A 624 -2.48 4.74 27.88
N ALA A 625 -3.41 3.87 27.48
CA ALA A 625 -4.13 2.99 28.42
C ALA A 625 -3.24 1.88 29.02
N VAL A 626 -2.05 1.67 28.47
CA VAL A 626 -1.05 0.65 28.88
C VAL A 626 -1.64 -0.79 28.99
N ASP A 627 -2.64 -1.08 28.18
CA ASP A 627 -3.38 -2.34 28.14
C ASP A 627 -2.71 -3.45 27.30
N SER A 628 -1.65 -3.09 26.57
CA SER A 628 -0.89 -3.97 25.68
C SER A 628 -1.71 -4.62 24.55
N MET A 629 -2.90 -4.11 24.22
CA MET A 629 -3.66 -4.57 23.04
C MET A 629 -2.88 -4.36 21.74
N CYS A 630 -2.05 -3.32 21.68
CA CYS A 630 -1.17 -3.05 20.56
C CYS A 630 -0.15 -4.18 20.29
N LEU A 631 0.34 -4.88 21.33
CA LEU A 631 1.23 -6.04 21.19
C LEU A 631 0.55 -7.18 20.42
N ARG A 632 -0.74 -7.46 20.71
CA ARG A 632 -1.48 -8.53 20.04
C ARG A 632 -1.74 -8.27 18.58
N ALA A 633 -1.90 -6.99 18.23
CA ALA A 633 -2.11 -6.56 16.84
C ALA A 633 -0.78 -6.33 16.09
N CYS A 634 0.34 -6.18 16.80
CA CYS A 634 1.62 -5.85 16.18
C CYS A 634 2.28 -7.08 15.53
N PRO A 635 2.49 -7.09 14.20
CA PRO A 635 3.10 -8.22 13.53
C PRO A 635 4.57 -8.45 13.96
N VAL A 636 5.30 -7.39 14.32
CA VAL A 636 6.69 -7.49 14.80
C VAL A 636 6.81 -7.61 16.34
N GLY A 637 5.68 -7.66 17.06
CA GLY A 637 5.63 -7.97 18.49
C GLY A 637 6.03 -6.82 19.42
N ILE A 638 5.77 -5.56 19.05
CA ILE A 638 6.05 -4.38 19.87
C ILE A 638 4.93 -4.13 20.88
N ASP A 639 5.29 -4.04 22.16
CA ASP A 639 4.42 -3.59 23.24
C ASP A 639 4.66 -2.11 23.57
N THR A 640 3.95 -1.23 22.88
CA THR A 640 4.01 0.21 23.15
C THR A 640 3.50 0.55 24.57
N GLY A 641 2.59 -0.26 25.13
CA GLY A 641 2.15 -0.08 26.51
C GLY A 641 3.28 -0.30 27.52
N LYS A 642 4.10 -1.36 27.35
CA LYS A 642 5.28 -1.61 28.17
C LYS A 642 6.31 -0.50 28.02
N PHE A 643 6.56 -0.05 26.81
CA PHE A 643 7.43 1.09 26.51
C PHE A 643 6.99 2.37 27.27
N ILE A 644 5.70 2.73 27.18
CA ILE A 644 5.19 3.91 27.89
C ILE A 644 5.25 3.75 29.42
N LYS A 645 5.02 2.55 29.96
CA LYS A 645 5.22 2.28 31.40
C LYS A 645 6.65 2.57 31.84
N ARG A 646 7.63 2.19 31.02
CA ARG A 646 9.04 2.49 31.30
C ARG A 646 9.29 4.00 31.32
N LEU A 647 8.84 4.75 30.30
CA LEU A 647 9.00 6.20 30.26
C LEU A 647 8.36 6.89 31.47
N ARG A 648 7.11 6.51 31.84
CA ARG A 648 6.45 7.06 33.04
C ARG A 648 7.25 6.80 34.32
N ARG A 649 7.87 5.64 34.43
CA ARG A 649 8.71 5.29 35.59
C ARG A 649 9.99 6.13 35.63
N GLU A 650 10.63 6.38 34.49
CA GLU A 650 11.85 7.19 34.38
C GLU A 650 11.58 8.66 34.74
N ASP A 651 10.41 9.18 34.38
CA ASP A 651 10.00 10.55 34.71
C ASP A 651 9.56 10.72 36.17
N SER A 652 9.22 9.62 36.88
CA SER A 652 8.72 9.68 38.26
C SER A 652 9.85 10.04 39.23
N ASN A 653 9.57 10.95 40.17
CA ASN A 653 10.52 11.32 41.21
C ASN A 653 10.63 10.24 42.30
N THR A 654 11.66 10.34 43.18
CA THR A 654 11.97 9.34 44.22
C THR A 654 10.82 9.15 45.24
N VAL A 655 10.00 10.18 45.44
CA VAL A 655 8.84 10.12 46.36
C VAL A 655 7.72 9.34 45.72
N GLU A 656 7.40 9.62 44.44
CA GLU A 656 6.39 8.86 43.67
C GLU A 656 6.77 7.40 43.54
N GLN A 657 8.07 7.11 43.27
CA GLN A 657 8.56 5.71 43.19
C GLN A 657 8.45 4.96 44.51
N SER A 658 8.52 5.66 45.67
CA SER A 658 8.35 5.02 46.98
C SER A 658 6.87 4.78 47.34
N VAL A 659 5.94 5.54 46.78
CA VAL A 659 4.50 5.35 46.97
C VAL A 659 3.99 4.15 46.16
N TRP A 660 4.61 3.85 45.01
CA TRP A 660 4.24 2.73 44.15
C TRP A 660 4.88 1.38 44.50
N LYS A 661 5.85 1.36 45.41
CA LYS A 661 6.40 0.15 46.01
C LYS A 661 5.58 -0.30 47.22
#